data_47ce27bd43c7c9e42244b0e0c1c38584
#
_entry.id   47ce27bd43c7c9e42244b0e0c1c38584
#
_cell.length_a   1.000
_cell.length_b   1.000
_cell.length_c   1.000
_cell.angle_alpha   90.00
_cell.angle_beta   90.00
_cell.angle_gamma   90.00
#
_symmetry.space_group_name_H-M   'P 1'
#
loop_
_entity.id
_entity.type
_entity.pdbx_description
1 polymer ?
#
loop_
_entity_poly.entity_id
_entity_poly.type
_entity_poly.pdbx_seq_one_letter_code
_entity_poly.pdbx_strand_id
1 'polypeptide(L)'
;VPPAAAVTSPKDSVAGGTGRRNESGAKSGSGAAAAGNEGEVSLAPTAGPEAIGNVQGSYGAEQIQVLEGLDAVRKRPGMYIGGTGLTALHHLVYEVVDNSIDEAMAGHATFVDVTIQPDGSCSVTDDGRGIPVEPMVHEDPNLNGRPAVEVVLTRLHAGGKFQQEGSAYKVSGGLHGVGVSCVNALSEYLDCDVFREGNVYSIGFERGRVTSPLSFVGQVPSLAMRQRGTMVTFRPDPEIFPDITFDFTTLSGRLRELAFLNPGVTLRFSDERVGSDGRLRSETFKADRGLPEYCEYLMAGKTAVSAPIYMRREDTAGSMVAEVALQYQDGYNEMVLAFANNIYNRDGGTHAQGFKVAVTRALNNYARKSGIIREKDPVPTGEDLREGLIAIVSIKLPNPTFNNQPKERLLNPEIEGFVSAAVADGLERWLEENPGEAKRLCMKGIIAAQAREAARKARELTRRKSGLDGGGMPGKLRDCKTRDVARSELFIVEGDSAGGSATQGRDVETQAILPLKGKILNVEKARIDKMLNFEEIRILIATLRIGLGSEVDLAKLRYGKVIIMTDADVDGSHIRSLLLTFFFRQMRPLLERGHIYVAQPPLFQLTKVGSKTKKGQYVLNGKGLDDALMTIGIESAALVVRDVSALDPEDPRANQAKELRRIEGSTLRRVVHLLRRLGELVEVSQRRGVPFHDLLRARTWDNVSAAGATHSTLPTHRVTWRGGMAHAWSEQEALAVITEKGLSLADHAAAPAQPNAIVATPGEVPAPTPVRDLSLLAVIRELHENRELDRLFAELGSLGVPVGIEAYCDAQRESVTGDMLPARFAWVLGSAKAEEIAASGAEHDAEDASSGGSGGGNGGGTAVAVKKASARSGVVEAANLPAILDSLRDIGSRGLDVKRFKGLGEMDAEQLWDTTMDPTRRTLLKVTLESAIEADHLFAKLMGEEVEPRRQYIEQHALEVKNLDV
;
A
#
# COMPACT_ATOMS: atom_id res chain seq x y z
N VAL A 1 -53.57 6.14 -33.02
CA VAL A 1 -54.84 5.63 -32.47
C VAL A 1 -54.99 4.14 -32.84
N PRO A 2 -55.35 3.36 -31.88
CA PRO A 2 -54.92 1.94 -31.69
C PRO A 2 -55.94 0.91 -32.26
N PRO A 3 -55.98 -0.35 -31.95
CA PRO A 3 -55.94 -0.89 -30.61
C PRO A 3 -55.21 -2.23 -30.41
N ALA A 4 -55.17 -2.54 -29.14
CA ALA A 4 -54.80 -3.77 -28.48
C ALA A 4 -55.53 -5.03 -28.91
N ALA A 5 -54.91 -6.19 -28.69
CA ALA A 5 -55.58 -7.44 -28.32
C ALA A 5 -54.69 -8.29 -27.41
N ALA A 6 -55.16 -8.48 -26.23
CA ALA A 6 -54.75 -9.47 -25.26
C ALA A 6 -55.24 -10.86 -25.62
N VAL A 7 -54.91 -11.85 -24.79
CA VAL A 7 -55.53 -13.18 -24.60
C VAL A 7 -54.56 -14.32 -24.90
N THR A 8 -54.27 -15.26 -24.12
CA THR A 8 -54.61 -15.94 -22.86
C THR A 8 -53.76 -17.21 -22.78
N SER A 9 -53.47 -17.64 -21.61
CA SER A 9 -53.03 -19.01 -21.29
C SER A 9 -54.17 -19.98 -21.48
N PRO A 10 -53.92 -21.27 -21.65
CA PRO A 10 -54.66 -22.20 -20.86
C PRO A 10 -53.86 -23.27 -20.12
N LYS A 11 -54.47 -23.64 -19.04
CA LYS A 11 -54.18 -24.75 -18.15
C LYS A 11 -54.63 -26.10 -18.69
N ASP A 12 -54.00 -27.15 -18.09
CA ASP A 12 -54.57 -28.46 -17.74
C ASP A 12 -54.99 -29.47 -18.79
N SER A 13 -54.43 -30.69 -18.69
CA SER A 13 -55.03 -31.95 -18.30
C SER A 13 -54.23 -33.15 -18.80
N VAL A 14 -53.67 -34.00 -17.93
CA VAL A 14 -54.21 -35.21 -17.28
C VAL A 14 -54.37 -36.40 -18.21
N ALA A 15 -53.86 -37.55 -17.73
CA ALA A 15 -54.11 -38.97 -18.03
C ALA A 15 -53.35 -39.56 -19.23
N GLY A 16 -52.72 -40.70 -19.18
CA GLY A 16 -52.85 -41.90 -18.37
C GLY A 16 -52.51 -43.09 -19.25
N GLY A 17 -52.03 -44.17 -18.66
CA GLY A 17 -52.10 -45.53 -19.31
C GLY A 17 -50.70 -46.20 -19.42
N THR A 18 -50.34 -47.02 -18.43
CA THR A 18 -50.39 -48.50 -18.45
C THR A 18 -49.57 -49.14 -19.58
N GLY A 19 -48.62 -50.00 -19.38
CA GLY A 19 -48.43 -51.10 -18.49
C GLY A 19 -47.54 -52.17 -19.14
N ARG A 20 -47.13 -53.15 -18.31
CA ARG A 20 -46.53 -54.45 -18.54
C ARG A 20 -45.09 -54.63 -18.63
N ARG A 21 -44.45 -55.08 -17.52
CA ARG A 21 -44.14 -56.48 -17.14
C ARG A 21 -43.66 -57.35 -18.28
N ASN A 22 -42.43 -57.87 -18.10
CA ASN A 22 -42.26 -59.35 -18.15
C ASN A 22 -41.05 -59.81 -17.36
N GLU A 23 -41.36 -60.79 -16.53
CA GLU A 23 -40.45 -61.67 -15.75
C GLU A 23 -39.88 -62.75 -16.68
N SER A 24 -38.73 -63.25 -16.27
CA SER A 24 -38.36 -64.65 -16.20
C SER A 24 -36.88 -64.80 -16.12
N GLY A 25 -36.28 -65.62 -15.34
CA GLY A 25 -36.68 -66.83 -14.65
C GLY A 25 -35.36 -67.51 -14.13
N ALA A 26 -35.48 -68.14 -13.05
CA ALA A 26 -34.50 -68.81 -12.20
C ALA A 26 -33.78 -70.01 -12.84
N LYS A 27 -32.66 -70.43 -12.22
CA LYS A 27 -32.37 -71.71 -11.54
C LYS A 27 -30.87 -71.78 -11.18
N SER A 28 -30.52 -71.90 -9.96
CA SER A 28 -30.29 -73.05 -9.07
C SER A 28 -29.07 -73.94 -9.41
N GLY A 29 -28.18 -74.06 -8.45
CA GLY A 29 -27.08 -75.02 -8.44
C GLY A 29 -26.31 -74.99 -7.14
N SER A 30 -26.57 -75.95 -6.27
CA SER A 30 -26.08 -76.18 -4.93
C SER A 30 -24.59 -76.61 -4.82
N GLY A 31 -23.97 -76.42 -3.66
CA GLY A 31 -22.79 -77.20 -3.25
C GLY A 31 -21.98 -76.59 -2.07
N ALA A 32 -22.34 -76.98 -0.88
CA ALA A 32 -21.65 -77.30 0.39
C ALA A 32 -20.28 -76.62 0.77
N ALA A 33 -20.30 -75.92 1.85
CA ALA A 33 -19.60 -76.00 3.16
C ALA A 33 -18.08 -76.03 3.24
N ALA A 34 -17.55 -75.02 3.90
CA ALA A 34 -16.58 -75.14 5.01
C ALA A 34 -16.41 -73.83 5.76
N ALA A 35 -16.42 -73.92 7.07
CA ALA A 35 -16.45 -72.82 8.04
C ALA A 35 -15.11 -72.05 8.12
N GLY A 36 -15.18 -70.76 8.32
CA GLY A 36 -14.07 -69.92 8.65
C GLY A 36 -14.49 -68.51 8.96
N ASN A 37 -14.48 -68.19 10.19
CA ASN A 37 -14.55 -66.95 10.95
C ASN A 37 -14.72 -65.64 10.13
N GLU A 38 -15.89 -65.07 10.13
CA GLU A 38 -16.21 -63.76 9.58
C GLU A 38 -16.12 -62.70 10.68
N GLY A 39 -15.17 -61.81 10.53
CA GLY A 39 -15.23 -60.51 11.16
C GLY A 39 -16.08 -59.59 10.25
N GLU A 40 -17.28 -59.23 10.69
CA GLU A 40 -18.12 -58.23 10.06
C GLU A 40 -17.37 -56.91 9.88
N VAL A 41 -17.02 -56.58 8.65
CA VAL A 41 -16.64 -55.18 8.30
C VAL A 41 -17.98 -54.43 8.06
N SER A 42 -18.44 -53.78 9.11
CA SER A 42 -19.49 -52.76 9.02
C SER A 42 -18.96 -51.62 8.14
N LEU A 43 -19.47 -51.42 6.94
CA LEU A 43 -19.34 -50.25 6.15
C LEU A 43 -20.05 -49.10 6.90
N ALA A 44 -19.28 -48.31 7.62
CA ALA A 44 -19.75 -47.04 8.18
C ALA A 44 -20.26 -46.15 7.01
N PRO A 45 -21.39 -45.44 7.15
CA PRO A 45 -21.84 -44.48 6.15
C PRO A 45 -20.77 -43.44 5.94
N THR A 46 -20.46 -43.15 4.67
CA THR A 46 -19.57 -42.06 4.29
C THR A 46 -19.96 -40.81 5.06
N ALA A 47 -19.07 -40.35 5.95
CA ALA A 47 -19.25 -39.10 6.66
C ALA A 47 -19.37 -37.97 5.63
N GLY A 48 -20.47 -37.25 5.69
CA GLY A 48 -20.61 -35.96 4.98
C GLY A 48 -19.51 -34.99 5.42
N PRO A 49 -19.31 -33.90 4.71
CA PRO A 49 -18.27 -32.93 5.06
C PRO A 49 -18.39 -32.54 6.54
N GLU A 50 -17.31 -32.74 7.29
CA GLU A 50 -17.24 -32.33 8.69
C GLU A 50 -17.61 -30.85 8.82
N ALA A 51 -18.71 -30.55 9.49
CA ALA A 51 -19.12 -29.19 9.77
C ALA A 51 -18.11 -28.55 10.71
N ILE A 52 -17.42 -27.54 10.24
CA ILE A 52 -16.51 -26.72 11.03
C ILE A 52 -17.36 -25.94 12.03
N GLY A 53 -17.41 -26.42 13.29
CA GLY A 53 -18.14 -25.80 14.40
C GLY A 53 -19.60 -26.27 14.52
N ASN A 54 -19.87 -27.18 15.46
CA ASN A 54 -21.20 -27.49 15.94
C ASN A 54 -21.71 -26.28 16.73
N VAL A 55 -22.46 -25.40 16.07
CA VAL A 55 -23.23 -24.36 16.75
C VAL A 55 -24.46 -25.05 17.38
N GLN A 56 -24.46 -25.23 18.70
CA GLN A 56 -25.63 -25.64 19.47
C GLN A 56 -26.60 -24.46 19.53
N GLY A 57 -27.57 -24.42 18.61
CA GLY A 57 -28.65 -23.44 18.60
C GLY A 57 -29.59 -23.70 17.42
N SER A 58 -30.91 -23.56 17.64
CA SER A 58 -31.89 -23.61 16.55
C SER A 58 -31.72 -22.35 15.69
N TYR A 59 -31.56 -22.50 14.37
CA TYR A 59 -31.58 -21.39 13.41
C TYR A 59 -33.02 -20.87 13.29
N GLY A 60 -33.31 -19.76 13.96
CA GLY A 60 -34.63 -19.12 13.98
C GLY A 60 -34.59 -17.69 13.42
N ALA A 61 -35.77 -17.12 13.17
CA ALA A 61 -35.90 -15.74 12.67
C ALA A 61 -35.23 -14.69 13.56
N GLU A 62 -35.07 -14.98 14.85
CA GLU A 62 -34.41 -14.13 15.85
C GLU A 62 -32.90 -13.99 15.60
N GLN A 63 -32.28 -14.88 14.81
CA GLN A 63 -30.86 -14.85 14.46
C GLN A 63 -30.59 -14.12 13.15
N ILE A 64 -31.62 -13.69 12.44
CA ILE A 64 -31.50 -12.90 11.21
C ILE A 64 -31.33 -11.44 11.62
N GLN A 65 -30.10 -10.92 11.41
CA GLN A 65 -29.78 -9.51 11.60
C GLN A 65 -29.90 -8.78 10.27
N VAL A 66 -30.71 -7.76 10.21
CA VAL A 66 -30.77 -6.82 9.09
C VAL A 66 -29.80 -5.69 9.39
N LEU A 67 -28.79 -5.52 8.54
CA LEU A 67 -27.86 -4.41 8.62
C LEU A 67 -28.33 -3.34 7.64
N GLU A 68 -28.63 -2.15 8.16
CA GLU A 68 -29.08 -1.03 7.35
C GLU A 68 -27.98 0.03 7.18
N GLY A 69 -27.93 0.65 6.00
CA GLY A 69 -27.09 1.80 5.73
C GLY A 69 -25.59 1.54 5.86
N LEU A 70 -24.87 2.46 6.49
CA LEU A 70 -23.41 2.45 6.60
C LEU A 70 -22.87 1.41 7.60
N ASP A 71 -23.69 0.91 8.52
CA ASP A 71 -23.27 -0.15 9.46
C ASP A 71 -22.96 -1.47 8.72
N ALA A 72 -23.64 -1.72 7.58
CA ALA A 72 -23.34 -2.86 6.72
C ALA A 72 -21.93 -2.76 6.11
N VAL A 73 -21.49 -1.56 5.72
CA VAL A 73 -20.16 -1.30 5.16
C VAL A 73 -19.08 -1.55 6.22
N ARG A 74 -19.26 -1.02 7.43
CA ARG A 74 -18.32 -1.20 8.55
C ARG A 74 -18.16 -2.68 8.94
N LYS A 75 -19.27 -3.44 8.93
CA LYS A 75 -19.24 -4.85 9.30
C LYS A 75 -18.67 -5.77 8.22
N ARG A 76 -18.77 -5.39 6.94
CA ARG A 76 -18.31 -6.16 5.78
C ARG A 76 -17.57 -5.29 4.74
N PRO A 77 -16.47 -4.61 5.10
CA PRO A 77 -15.77 -3.70 4.20
C PRO A 77 -15.28 -4.40 2.92
N GLY A 78 -14.91 -5.68 3.01
CA GLY A 78 -14.47 -6.46 1.86
C GLY A 78 -15.47 -6.55 0.69
N MET A 79 -16.78 -6.38 0.95
CA MET A 79 -17.80 -6.37 -0.12
C MET A 79 -17.78 -5.07 -0.93
N TYR A 80 -17.31 -3.95 -0.35
CA TYR A 80 -17.38 -2.61 -0.92
C TYR A 80 -16.03 -2.11 -1.44
N ILE A 81 -14.93 -2.40 -0.72
CA ILE A 81 -13.57 -1.94 -1.03
C ILE A 81 -12.56 -3.07 -1.20
N GLY A 82 -13.02 -4.33 -1.25
CA GLY A 82 -12.18 -5.50 -1.53
C GLY A 82 -11.39 -6.05 -0.35
N GLY A 83 -11.45 -5.45 0.84
CA GLY A 83 -10.72 -5.93 2.02
C GLY A 83 -10.49 -4.86 3.08
N THR A 84 -9.49 -5.07 3.95
CA THR A 84 -9.03 -4.12 4.97
C THR A 84 -7.51 -3.96 4.98
N GLY A 85 -6.82 -4.47 3.96
CA GLY A 85 -5.37 -4.31 3.79
C GLY A 85 -5.01 -3.01 3.07
N LEU A 86 -3.72 -2.84 2.76
CA LEU A 86 -3.17 -1.62 2.16
C LEU A 86 -3.85 -1.23 0.84
N THR A 87 -4.14 -2.20 -0.04
CA THR A 87 -4.87 -1.95 -1.30
C THR A 87 -6.25 -1.35 -1.05
N ALA A 88 -6.99 -1.87 -0.06
CA ALA A 88 -8.30 -1.35 0.30
C ALA A 88 -8.21 0.05 0.95
N LEU A 89 -7.13 0.32 1.71
CA LEU A 89 -6.84 1.63 2.26
C LEU A 89 -6.68 2.68 1.15
N HIS A 90 -5.87 2.40 0.13
CA HIS A 90 -5.69 3.28 -1.03
C HIS A 90 -6.97 3.46 -1.84
N HIS A 91 -7.85 2.45 -1.85
CA HIS A 91 -9.13 2.53 -2.55
C HIS A 91 -10.04 3.64 -2.00
N LEU A 92 -9.93 3.97 -0.71
CA LEU A 92 -10.63 5.12 -0.13
C LEU A 92 -10.24 6.43 -0.81
N VAL A 93 -8.95 6.64 -1.06
CA VAL A 93 -8.44 7.82 -1.79
C VAL A 93 -8.96 7.81 -3.23
N TYR A 94 -8.92 6.67 -3.90
CA TYR A 94 -9.39 6.54 -5.28
C TYR A 94 -10.86 6.89 -5.43
N GLU A 95 -11.73 6.48 -4.51
CA GLU A 95 -13.16 6.80 -4.56
C GLU A 95 -13.45 8.29 -4.43
N VAL A 96 -12.65 9.04 -3.66
CA VAL A 96 -12.80 10.49 -3.54
C VAL A 96 -12.21 11.19 -4.78
N VAL A 97 -11.02 10.79 -5.23
CA VAL A 97 -10.36 11.36 -6.41
C VAL A 97 -11.18 11.12 -7.68
N ASP A 98 -11.74 9.91 -7.84
CA ASP A 98 -12.58 9.58 -9.01
C ASP A 98 -13.81 10.48 -9.11
N ASN A 99 -14.36 11.00 -7.99
CA ASN A 99 -15.43 11.99 -8.03
C ASN A 99 -14.95 13.34 -8.58
N SER A 100 -13.76 13.78 -8.22
CA SER A 100 -13.14 14.99 -8.77
C SER A 100 -12.81 14.82 -10.26
N ILE A 101 -12.36 13.62 -10.67
CA ILE A 101 -12.13 13.30 -12.08
C ILE A 101 -13.44 13.22 -12.89
N ASP A 102 -14.54 12.75 -12.29
CA ASP A 102 -15.86 12.82 -12.94
C ASP A 102 -16.30 14.25 -13.21
N GLU A 103 -16.01 15.23 -12.30
CA GLU A 103 -16.18 16.66 -12.55
C GLU A 103 -15.31 17.15 -13.71
N ALA A 104 -14.07 16.66 -13.79
CA ALA A 104 -13.17 16.99 -14.89
C ALA A 104 -13.65 16.40 -16.23
N MET A 105 -14.11 15.15 -16.26
CA MET A 105 -14.70 14.54 -17.46
C MET A 105 -15.98 15.26 -17.92
N ALA A 106 -16.73 15.85 -16.99
CA ALA A 106 -17.89 16.69 -17.29
C ALA A 106 -17.49 18.10 -17.74
N GLY A 107 -16.20 18.45 -17.74
CA GLY A 107 -15.67 19.75 -18.18
C GLY A 107 -15.75 20.85 -17.13
N HIS A 108 -15.95 20.51 -15.86
CA HIS A 108 -16.14 21.46 -14.77
C HIS A 108 -14.95 21.63 -13.84
N ALA A 109 -14.09 20.60 -13.71
CA ALA A 109 -12.85 20.68 -12.95
C ALA A 109 -11.62 20.68 -13.86
N THR A 110 -10.60 21.42 -13.46
CA THR A 110 -9.30 21.52 -14.17
C THR A 110 -8.12 21.25 -13.25
N PHE A 111 -8.37 21.29 -11.93
CA PHE A 111 -7.35 21.11 -10.91
C PHE A 111 -7.88 20.22 -9.77
N VAL A 112 -7.09 19.22 -9.41
CA VAL A 112 -7.34 18.35 -8.26
C VAL A 112 -6.09 18.31 -7.39
N ASP A 113 -6.27 18.49 -6.09
CA ASP A 113 -5.20 18.49 -5.10
C ASP A 113 -5.44 17.38 -4.08
N VAL A 114 -4.47 16.52 -3.94
CA VAL A 114 -4.49 15.40 -2.99
C VAL A 114 -3.35 15.60 -2.00
N THR A 115 -3.67 15.63 -0.71
CA THR A 115 -2.66 15.83 0.34
C THR A 115 -2.80 14.77 1.42
N ILE A 116 -1.75 14.01 1.68
CA ILE A 116 -1.63 13.17 2.87
C ILE A 116 -1.08 14.04 4.00
N GLN A 117 -1.81 14.10 5.10
CA GLN A 117 -1.50 14.97 6.21
C GLN A 117 -0.66 14.23 7.27
N PRO A 118 0.01 14.97 8.16
CA PRO A 118 0.90 14.38 9.17
C PRO A 118 0.21 13.44 10.15
N ASP A 119 -1.08 13.66 10.43
CA ASP A 119 -1.89 12.81 11.31
C ASP A 119 -2.37 11.51 10.64
N GLY A 120 -2.03 11.31 9.35
CA GLY A 120 -2.44 10.16 8.56
C GLY A 120 -3.81 10.33 7.88
N SER A 121 -4.42 11.51 7.95
CA SER A 121 -5.61 11.83 7.15
C SER A 121 -5.23 12.14 5.70
N CYS A 122 -6.21 12.08 4.81
CA CYS A 122 -6.08 12.44 3.40
C CYS A 122 -7.11 13.50 3.04
N SER A 123 -6.67 14.58 2.40
CA SER A 123 -7.53 15.63 1.87
C SER A 123 -7.51 15.59 0.34
N VAL A 124 -8.67 15.61 -0.28
CA VAL A 124 -8.85 15.70 -1.73
C VAL A 124 -9.70 16.92 -2.04
N THR A 125 -9.19 17.80 -2.88
CA THR A 125 -9.85 19.04 -3.22
C THR A 125 -9.89 19.24 -4.73
N ASP A 126 -11.03 19.67 -5.27
CA ASP A 126 -11.20 20.01 -6.68
C ASP A 126 -11.71 21.45 -6.88
N ASP A 127 -11.64 21.94 -8.11
CA ASP A 127 -12.21 23.21 -8.57
C ASP A 127 -13.51 23.03 -9.37
N GLY A 128 -14.22 21.92 -9.15
CA GLY A 128 -15.47 21.57 -9.80
C GLY A 128 -16.67 22.44 -9.41
N ARG A 129 -17.88 21.94 -9.61
CA ARG A 129 -19.12 22.69 -9.30
C ARG A 129 -19.44 22.77 -7.80
N GLY A 130 -18.84 21.89 -6.99
CA GLY A 130 -19.23 21.67 -5.60
C GLY A 130 -20.49 20.80 -5.48
N ILE A 131 -20.52 19.92 -4.48
CA ILE A 131 -21.69 19.09 -4.20
C ILE A 131 -22.88 19.99 -3.84
N PRO A 132 -24.11 19.72 -4.34
CA PRO A 132 -25.28 20.50 -3.96
C PRO A 132 -25.49 20.52 -2.43
N VAL A 133 -25.76 21.70 -1.88
CA VAL A 133 -26.01 21.92 -0.43
C VAL A 133 -27.48 22.17 -0.12
N GLU A 134 -28.30 22.37 -1.16
CA GLU A 134 -29.70 22.64 -1.05
C GLU A 134 -30.45 21.43 -0.47
N PRO A 135 -31.56 21.65 0.27
CA PRO A 135 -32.40 20.58 0.78
C PRO A 135 -33.00 19.76 -0.37
N MET A 136 -32.88 18.43 -0.27
CA MET A 136 -33.50 17.53 -1.24
C MET A 136 -35.03 17.56 -1.17
N VAL A 137 -35.67 17.45 -2.34
CA VAL A 137 -37.10 17.18 -2.46
C VAL A 137 -37.23 15.70 -2.84
N HIS A 138 -37.76 14.89 -1.92
CA HIS A 138 -37.86 13.43 -2.11
C HIS A 138 -39.18 12.90 -1.52
N GLU A 139 -39.72 11.81 -2.09
CA GLU A 139 -40.96 11.15 -1.59
C GLU A 139 -40.76 10.50 -0.22
N ASP A 140 -39.56 9.99 0.07
CA ASP A 140 -39.24 9.43 1.40
C ASP A 140 -39.08 10.58 2.44
N PRO A 141 -39.95 10.60 3.50
CA PRO A 141 -39.86 11.62 4.54
C PRO A 141 -38.51 11.68 5.27
N ASN A 142 -37.75 10.58 5.28
CA ASN A 142 -36.41 10.52 5.90
C ASN A 142 -35.33 11.23 5.07
N LEU A 143 -35.58 11.47 3.78
CA LEU A 143 -34.67 12.14 2.86
C LEU A 143 -35.13 13.56 2.53
N ASN A 144 -36.45 13.78 2.56
CA ASN A 144 -37.03 15.08 2.24
C ASN A 144 -36.59 16.18 3.22
N GLY A 145 -36.08 17.29 2.70
CA GLY A 145 -35.58 18.41 3.49
C GLY A 145 -34.15 18.25 4.03
N ARG A 146 -33.48 17.10 3.84
CA ARG A 146 -32.06 16.99 4.20
C ARG A 146 -31.16 17.61 3.13
N PRO A 147 -30.02 18.21 3.51
CA PRO A 147 -29.04 18.70 2.57
C PRO A 147 -28.60 17.60 1.61
N ALA A 148 -28.50 17.89 0.30
CA ALA A 148 -28.09 16.89 -0.69
C ALA A 148 -26.69 16.31 -0.39
N VAL A 149 -25.75 17.14 0.05
CA VAL A 149 -24.39 16.69 0.47
C VAL A 149 -24.44 15.67 1.61
N GLU A 150 -25.30 15.86 2.60
CA GLU A 150 -25.49 14.92 3.70
C GLU A 150 -25.99 13.55 3.18
N VAL A 151 -26.97 13.58 2.27
CA VAL A 151 -27.56 12.35 1.71
C VAL A 151 -26.52 11.58 0.89
N VAL A 152 -25.74 12.26 0.06
CA VAL A 152 -24.67 11.65 -0.78
C VAL A 152 -23.59 11.01 0.09
N LEU A 153 -23.26 11.62 1.23
CA LEU A 153 -22.21 11.13 2.13
C LEU A 153 -22.69 10.05 3.12
N THR A 154 -24.01 9.93 3.37
CA THR A 154 -24.55 9.01 4.37
C THR A 154 -25.43 7.89 3.84
N ARG A 155 -25.85 7.94 2.56
CA ARG A 155 -26.75 6.94 1.97
C ARG A 155 -26.05 6.18 0.84
N LEU A 156 -26.16 4.86 0.90
CA LEU A 156 -25.75 4.00 -0.22
C LEU A 156 -26.72 4.19 -1.38
N HIS A 157 -26.22 4.14 -2.60
CA HIS A 157 -26.98 4.31 -3.83
C HIS A 157 -27.63 5.70 -3.96
N ALA A 158 -27.01 6.73 -3.39
CA ALA A 158 -27.39 8.14 -3.56
C ALA A 158 -26.38 8.87 -4.46
N GLY A 159 -26.85 9.69 -5.39
CA GLY A 159 -25.98 10.49 -6.28
C GLY A 159 -26.67 10.93 -7.55
N GLY A 160 -26.06 11.92 -8.24
CA GLY A 160 -26.57 12.49 -9.51
C GLY A 160 -26.15 11.76 -10.79
N LYS A 161 -25.53 10.57 -10.69
CA LYS A 161 -24.90 9.85 -11.81
C LYS A 161 -25.76 8.69 -12.35
N PHE A 162 -26.98 8.48 -11.84
CA PHE A 162 -27.84 7.32 -12.19
C PHE A 162 -28.80 7.55 -13.37
N GLN A 163 -29.15 8.79 -13.69
CA GLN A 163 -30.13 9.10 -14.74
C GLN A 163 -29.45 9.18 -16.11
N GLN A 164 -29.99 8.47 -17.10
CA GLN A 164 -29.50 8.50 -18.48
C GLN A 164 -29.93 9.75 -19.24
N GLU A 165 -31.17 10.23 -19.04
CA GLU A 165 -31.70 11.45 -19.64
C GLU A 165 -31.76 12.56 -18.60
N GLY A 166 -31.09 13.69 -18.87
CA GLY A 166 -31.03 14.84 -17.94
C GLY A 166 -29.93 14.73 -16.88
N SER A 167 -29.08 13.70 -16.90
CA SER A 167 -27.94 13.58 -15.98
C SER A 167 -26.95 14.73 -16.20
N ALA A 168 -26.39 15.21 -15.09
CA ALA A 168 -25.28 16.16 -15.08
C ALA A 168 -23.97 15.57 -15.63
N TYR A 169 -23.93 14.24 -15.86
CA TYR A 169 -22.75 13.49 -16.34
C TYR A 169 -23.14 12.56 -17.48
N LYS A 170 -22.49 12.70 -18.65
CA LYS A 170 -22.65 11.79 -19.80
C LYS A 170 -21.88 10.49 -19.62
N VAL A 171 -20.70 10.58 -19.02
CA VAL A 171 -19.79 9.49 -18.71
C VAL A 171 -19.26 9.70 -17.31
N SER A 172 -19.22 8.67 -16.50
CA SER A 172 -18.64 8.73 -15.15
C SER A 172 -18.01 7.40 -14.76
N GLY A 173 -17.02 7.43 -13.86
CA GLY A 173 -16.45 6.25 -13.23
C GLY A 173 -17.30 5.76 -12.05
N GLY A 174 -17.95 6.67 -11.34
CA GLY A 174 -18.78 6.42 -10.17
C GLY A 174 -20.23 6.02 -10.52
N LEU A 175 -20.46 4.73 -10.79
CA LEU A 175 -21.75 4.22 -11.29
C LEU A 175 -22.72 3.75 -10.20
N HIS A 176 -22.21 3.42 -9.01
CA HIS A 176 -23.00 2.73 -7.99
C HIS A 176 -23.51 3.63 -6.86
N GLY A 177 -23.00 4.88 -6.77
CA GLY A 177 -23.37 5.83 -5.71
C GLY A 177 -23.06 5.33 -4.29
N VAL A 178 -21.98 4.56 -4.15
CA VAL A 178 -21.56 3.99 -2.87
C VAL A 178 -20.16 4.43 -2.42
N GLY A 179 -19.33 4.96 -3.32
CA GLY A 179 -17.93 5.22 -3.08
C GLY A 179 -17.68 6.13 -1.89
N VAL A 180 -18.10 7.39 -1.97
CA VAL A 180 -17.84 8.37 -0.92
C VAL A 180 -18.58 8.07 0.40
N SER A 181 -19.76 7.45 0.33
CA SER A 181 -20.47 6.99 1.54
C SER A 181 -19.75 5.82 2.21
N CYS A 182 -19.07 4.94 1.44
CA CYS A 182 -18.18 3.93 2.00
C CYS A 182 -16.94 4.55 2.65
N VAL A 183 -16.33 5.57 2.03
CA VAL A 183 -15.20 6.30 2.66
C VAL A 183 -15.63 6.87 4.01
N ASN A 184 -16.79 7.53 4.06
CA ASN A 184 -17.33 8.08 5.31
C ASN A 184 -17.55 6.99 6.38
N ALA A 185 -18.17 5.88 5.99
CA ALA A 185 -18.42 4.77 6.92
C ALA A 185 -17.14 4.15 7.50
N LEU A 186 -16.05 4.11 6.71
CA LEU A 186 -14.78 3.46 7.05
C LEU A 186 -13.72 4.42 7.60
N SER A 187 -14.11 5.68 7.83
CA SER A 187 -13.24 6.70 8.40
C SER A 187 -13.55 6.96 9.87
N GLU A 188 -12.54 7.24 10.66
CA GLU A 188 -12.67 7.72 12.04
C GLU A 188 -13.41 9.05 12.04
N TYR A 189 -12.99 9.97 11.15
CA TYR A 189 -13.71 11.20 10.86
C TYR A 189 -13.66 11.53 9.36
N LEU A 190 -14.65 12.26 8.89
CA LEU A 190 -14.69 12.84 7.56
C LEU A 190 -15.31 14.25 7.64
N ASP A 191 -14.58 15.23 7.13
CA ASP A 191 -15.03 16.60 6.97
C ASP A 191 -15.21 16.91 5.48
N CYS A 192 -16.29 17.56 5.12
CA CYS A 192 -16.56 17.96 3.75
C CYS A 192 -16.89 19.44 3.69
N ASP A 193 -16.03 20.21 3.00
CA ASP A 193 -16.23 21.62 2.72
C ASP A 193 -16.63 21.82 1.26
N VAL A 194 -17.72 22.53 1.06
CA VAL A 194 -18.29 22.81 -0.25
C VAL A 194 -18.17 24.30 -0.56
N PHE A 195 -17.47 24.63 -1.63
CA PHE A 195 -17.32 25.98 -2.15
C PHE A 195 -18.31 26.17 -3.30
N ARG A 196 -19.40 26.89 -3.04
CA ARG A 196 -20.48 27.04 -4.01
C ARG A 196 -21.10 28.43 -3.95
N GLU A 197 -21.26 29.07 -5.13
CA GLU A 197 -21.86 30.40 -5.26
C GLU A 197 -21.20 31.49 -4.40
N GLY A 198 -19.86 31.37 -4.22
CA GLY A 198 -19.10 32.33 -3.40
C GLY A 198 -19.20 32.11 -1.89
N ASN A 199 -19.81 31.01 -1.46
CA ASN A 199 -19.98 30.65 -0.06
C ASN A 199 -19.23 29.35 0.26
N VAL A 200 -18.86 29.19 1.54
CA VAL A 200 -18.28 27.98 2.09
C VAL A 200 -19.28 27.35 3.06
N TYR A 201 -19.55 26.09 2.83
CA TYR A 201 -20.39 25.26 3.70
C TYR A 201 -19.56 24.10 4.21
N SER A 202 -19.69 23.74 5.48
CA SER A 202 -18.99 22.63 6.10
C SER A 202 -19.94 21.66 6.76
N ILE A 203 -19.65 20.36 6.64
CA ILE A 203 -20.35 19.26 7.32
C ILE A 203 -19.34 18.24 7.79
N GLY A 204 -19.46 17.76 9.03
CA GLY A 204 -18.54 16.82 9.65
C GLY A 204 -19.21 15.53 10.10
N PHE A 205 -18.43 14.43 10.01
CA PHE A 205 -18.90 13.08 10.32
C PHE A 205 -17.87 12.35 11.18
N GLU A 206 -18.35 11.45 12.03
CA GLU A 206 -17.54 10.46 12.72
C GLU A 206 -18.14 9.07 12.47
N ARG A 207 -17.31 8.17 11.89
CA ARG A 207 -17.73 6.78 11.56
C ARG A 207 -19.05 6.70 10.79
N GLY A 208 -19.21 7.60 9.81
CA GLY A 208 -20.40 7.67 8.97
C GLY A 208 -21.61 8.39 9.59
N ARG A 209 -21.53 8.91 10.81
CA ARG A 209 -22.60 9.62 11.50
C ARG A 209 -22.31 11.11 11.53
N VAL A 210 -23.32 11.93 11.26
CA VAL A 210 -23.20 13.38 11.32
C VAL A 210 -22.88 13.81 12.75
N THR A 211 -21.75 14.47 12.95
CA THR A 211 -21.34 15.08 14.21
C THR A 211 -21.47 16.59 14.17
N SER A 212 -21.17 17.20 13.02
CA SER A 212 -21.35 18.62 12.77
C SER A 212 -22.32 18.79 11.59
N PRO A 213 -23.59 19.21 11.82
CA PRO A 213 -24.56 19.43 10.75
C PRO A 213 -24.05 20.48 9.76
N LEU A 214 -24.58 20.43 8.52
CA LEU A 214 -24.23 21.40 7.49
C LEU A 214 -24.41 22.83 8.01
N SER A 215 -23.34 23.57 7.98
CA SER A 215 -23.29 24.96 8.44
C SER A 215 -22.67 25.87 7.39
N PHE A 216 -23.14 27.10 7.33
CA PHE A 216 -22.51 28.16 6.57
C PHE A 216 -21.30 28.68 7.34
N VAL A 217 -20.11 28.54 6.79
CA VAL A 217 -18.86 28.98 7.43
C VAL A 217 -18.54 30.44 7.13
N GLY A 218 -18.82 30.88 5.90
CA GLY A 218 -18.52 32.24 5.46
C GLY A 218 -18.54 32.38 3.93
N GLN A 219 -18.17 33.58 3.47
CA GLN A 219 -17.95 33.79 2.05
C GLN A 219 -16.53 33.37 1.65
N VAL A 220 -16.38 32.87 0.44
CA VAL A 220 -15.05 32.56 -0.11
C VAL A 220 -14.26 33.85 -0.18
N PRO A 221 -13.09 33.96 0.47
CA PRO A 221 -12.28 35.15 0.40
C PRO A 221 -11.92 35.46 -1.08
N SER A 222 -11.99 36.72 -1.46
CA SER A 222 -11.66 37.13 -2.84
C SER A 222 -10.22 36.79 -3.26
N LEU A 223 -9.34 36.57 -2.29
CA LEU A 223 -7.95 36.14 -2.43
C LEU A 223 -7.78 34.61 -2.40
N ALA A 224 -8.84 33.84 -2.08
CA ALA A 224 -8.74 32.39 -2.10
C ALA A 224 -8.51 31.88 -3.53
N MET A 225 -7.57 30.97 -3.69
CA MET A 225 -7.27 30.34 -4.98
C MET A 225 -8.49 29.62 -5.58
N ARG A 226 -9.46 29.24 -4.75
CA ARG A 226 -10.64 28.48 -5.15
C ARG A 226 -11.91 29.27 -4.84
N GLN A 227 -12.70 29.48 -5.89
CA GLN A 227 -14.00 30.14 -5.79
C GLN A 227 -15.16 29.13 -5.77
N ARG A 228 -14.89 27.88 -6.12
CA ARG A 228 -15.85 26.77 -6.21
C ARG A 228 -15.12 25.43 -6.07
N GLY A 229 -15.86 24.36 -5.78
CA GLY A 229 -15.35 23.01 -5.71
C GLY A 229 -15.77 22.29 -4.45
N THR A 230 -15.16 21.14 -4.20
CA THR A 230 -15.37 20.34 -2.99
C THR A 230 -14.02 19.99 -2.38
N MET A 231 -13.94 20.03 -1.06
CA MET A 231 -12.83 19.49 -0.29
C MET A 231 -13.36 18.40 0.65
N VAL A 232 -12.80 17.21 0.55
CA VAL A 232 -13.12 16.08 1.45
C VAL A 232 -11.85 15.70 2.16
N THR A 233 -11.86 15.81 3.48
CA THR A 233 -10.77 15.37 4.35
C THR A 233 -11.24 14.21 5.18
N PHE A 234 -10.53 13.09 5.17
CA PHE A 234 -10.91 11.90 5.92
C PHE A 234 -9.71 11.19 6.53
N ARG A 235 -9.92 10.56 7.67
CA ARG A 235 -8.92 9.70 8.32
C ARG A 235 -9.47 8.28 8.41
N PRO A 236 -8.77 7.27 7.85
CA PRO A 236 -9.18 5.88 7.96
C PRO A 236 -9.32 5.43 9.41
N ASP A 237 -10.33 4.61 9.70
CA ASP A 237 -10.59 4.13 11.06
C ASP A 237 -9.62 2.99 11.44
N PRO A 238 -8.76 3.17 12.46
CA PRO A 238 -7.83 2.14 12.93
C PRO A 238 -8.53 0.92 13.55
N GLU A 239 -9.83 1.00 13.88
CA GLU A 239 -10.61 -0.16 14.29
C GLU A 239 -10.89 -1.12 13.12
N ILE A 240 -10.84 -0.63 11.87
CA ILE A 240 -11.13 -1.38 10.65
C ILE A 240 -9.84 -1.74 9.91
N PHE A 241 -8.92 -0.78 9.79
CA PHE A 241 -7.66 -0.95 9.07
C PHE A 241 -6.52 -1.23 10.06
N PRO A 242 -5.86 -2.41 9.97
CA PRO A 242 -4.73 -2.73 10.84
C PRO A 242 -3.53 -1.79 10.67
N ASP A 243 -3.40 -1.20 9.48
CA ASP A 243 -2.41 -0.18 9.13
C ASP A 243 -3.10 0.92 8.32
N ILE A 244 -2.98 2.15 8.79
CA ILE A 244 -3.54 3.35 8.15
C ILE A 244 -2.46 4.17 7.42
N THR A 245 -1.32 3.58 7.14
CA THR A 245 -0.20 4.26 6.48
C THR A 245 -0.36 4.22 4.96
N PHE A 246 -0.70 5.34 4.35
CA PHE A 246 -0.75 5.47 2.89
C PHE A 246 0.64 5.35 2.27
N ASP A 247 0.76 4.62 1.16
CA ASP A 247 1.99 4.53 0.36
C ASP A 247 2.02 5.62 -0.72
N PHE A 248 3.05 6.49 -0.64
CA PHE A 248 3.21 7.60 -1.57
C PHE A 248 3.37 7.13 -3.02
N THR A 249 4.15 6.10 -3.25
CA THR A 249 4.48 5.64 -4.60
C THR A 249 3.25 5.08 -5.31
N THR A 250 2.45 4.30 -4.61
CA THR A 250 1.20 3.73 -5.13
C THR A 250 0.20 4.82 -5.51
N LEU A 251 -0.02 5.80 -4.63
CA LEU A 251 -0.94 6.90 -4.90
C LEU A 251 -0.42 7.82 -6.03
N SER A 252 0.88 8.17 -6.02
CA SER A 252 1.53 8.95 -7.07
C SER A 252 1.38 8.28 -8.44
N GLY A 253 1.60 6.97 -8.53
CA GLY A 253 1.41 6.18 -9.75
C GLY A 253 -0.01 6.31 -10.30
N ARG A 254 -1.03 6.15 -9.45
CA ARG A 254 -2.43 6.27 -9.86
C ARG A 254 -2.83 7.68 -10.30
N LEU A 255 -2.38 8.70 -9.59
CA LEU A 255 -2.67 10.10 -9.94
C LEU A 255 -2.02 10.50 -11.26
N ARG A 256 -0.79 10.05 -11.51
CA ARG A 256 -0.09 10.24 -12.78
C ARG A 256 -0.85 9.57 -13.93
N GLU A 257 -1.33 8.36 -13.73
CA GLU A 257 -2.16 7.63 -14.70
C GLU A 257 -3.44 8.42 -15.05
N LEU A 258 -4.14 8.94 -14.03
CA LEU A 258 -5.35 9.75 -14.22
C LEU A 258 -5.06 11.04 -14.99
N ALA A 259 -3.89 11.68 -14.80
CA ALA A 259 -3.49 12.85 -15.58
C ALA A 259 -3.30 12.53 -17.07
N PHE A 260 -2.70 11.37 -17.39
CA PHE A 260 -2.56 10.92 -18.78
C PHE A 260 -3.91 10.58 -19.44
N LEU A 261 -4.85 10.01 -18.68
CA LEU A 261 -6.19 9.65 -19.18
C LEU A 261 -7.11 10.86 -19.34
N ASN A 262 -6.78 12.00 -18.72
CA ASN A 262 -7.59 13.23 -18.74
C ASN A 262 -6.74 14.44 -19.15
N PRO A 263 -6.42 14.59 -20.45
CA PRO A 263 -5.58 15.68 -20.94
C PRO A 263 -6.09 17.04 -20.49
N GLY A 264 -5.18 17.91 -20.02
CA GLY A 264 -5.48 19.26 -19.57
C GLY A 264 -5.83 19.40 -18.08
N VAL A 265 -6.11 18.29 -17.38
CA VAL A 265 -6.31 18.30 -15.93
C VAL A 265 -4.96 18.28 -15.21
N THR A 266 -4.83 19.13 -14.20
CA THR A 266 -3.65 19.17 -13.33
C THR A 266 -3.98 18.46 -12.02
N LEU A 267 -3.21 17.43 -11.67
CA LEU A 267 -3.29 16.76 -10.39
C LEU A 267 -2.03 17.07 -9.59
N ARG A 268 -2.18 17.61 -8.39
CA ARG A 268 -1.09 17.80 -7.44
C ARG A 268 -1.23 16.76 -6.34
N PHE A 269 -0.12 16.16 -5.97
CA PHE A 269 -0.05 15.21 -4.86
C PHE A 269 1.03 15.61 -3.90
N SER A 270 0.68 15.80 -2.65
CA SER A 270 1.59 16.19 -1.58
C SER A 270 1.50 15.21 -0.41
N ASP A 271 2.64 14.79 0.11
CA ASP A 271 2.75 14.03 1.35
C ASP A 271 3.45 14.89 2.39
N GLU A 272 2.68 15.36 3.36
CA GLU A 272 3.18 16.20 4.44
C GLU A 272 3.74 15.38 5.61
N ARG A 273 3.63 14.06 5.56
CA ARG A 273 4.37 13.17 6.45
C ARG A 273 5.83 13.20 6.01
N VAL A 274 6.70 13.57 6.88
CA VAL A 274 8.11 13.71 6.51
C VAL A 274 8.73 12.33 6.29
N GLY A 275 9.32 12.14 5.12
CA GLY A 275 10.09 10.94 4.81
C GLY A 275 11.34 10.80 5.73
N SER A 276 11.96 9.63 5.69
CA SER A 276 13.20 9.36 6.44
C SER A 276 14.36 10.31 6.09
N ASP A 277 14.26 10.98 4.95
CA ASP A 277 15.21 11.99 4.44
C ASP A 277 14.94 13.43 4.94
N GLY A 278 13.90 13.61 5.74
CA GLY A 278 13.51 14.93 6.25
C GLY A 278 12.85 15.86 5.25
N ARG A 279 12.45 15.37 4.07
CA ARG A 279 11.84 16.17 3.01
C ARG A 279 10.34 15.88 2.86
N LEU A 280 9.58 16.92 2.55
CA LEU A 280 8.21 16.81 2.09
C LEU A 280 8.23 16.34 0.64
N ARG A 281 7.33 15.41 0.29
CA ARG A 281 7.20 14.92 -1.10
C ARG A 281 6.01 15.61 -1.74
N SER A 282 6.22 16.22 -2.90
CA SER A 282 5.15 16.80 -3.70
C SER A 282 5.44 16.59 -5.17
N GLU A 283 4.45 16.09 -5.90
CA GLU A 283 4.52 15.87 -7.34
C GLU A 283 3.30 16.52 -8.00
N THR A 284 3.49 17.07 -9.20
CA THR A 284 2.41 17.62 -10.00
C THR A 284 2.38 16.94 -11.35
N PHE A 285 1.22 16.40 -11.70
CA PHE A 285 0.99 15.67 -12.94
C PHE A 285 0.08 16.47 -13.84
N LYS A 286 0.50 16.66 -15.07
CA LYS A 286 -0.28 17.27 -16.14
C LYS A 286 0.16 16.66 -17.46
N ALA A 287 -0.77 16.21 -18.26
CA ALA A 287 -0.52 15.73 -19.61
C ALA A 287 -1.32 16.57 -20.61
N ASP A 288 -0.64 17.13 -21.60
CA ASP A 288 -1.31 17.93 -22.62
C ASP A 288 -1.68 17.07 -23.85
N ARG A 289 -0.91 16.00 -24.15
CA ARG A 289 -1.15 15.10 -25.28
C ARG A 289 -1.85 13.79 -24.88
N GLY A 290 -2.04 13.54 -23.57
CA GLY A 290 -2.75 12.36 -23.07
C GLY A 290 -2.06 11.02 -23.34
N LEU A 291 -2.77 10.07 -24.00
CA LEU A 291 -2.27 8.70 -24.20
C LEU A 291 -0.93 8.59 -24.95
N PRO A 292 -0.58 9.42 -25.96
CA PRO A 292 0.78 9.41 -26.52
C PRO A 292 1.86 9.72 -25.50
N GLU A 293 1.66 10.69 -24.61
CA GLU A 293 2.60 10.98 -23.50
C GLU A 293 2.70 9.82 -22.54
N TYR A 294 1.57 9.14 -22.29
CA TYR A 294 1.57 7.94 -21.46
C TYR A 294 2.40 6.81 -22.08
N CYS A 295 2.31 6.60 -23.41
CA CYS A 295 3.17 5.66 -24.10
C CYS A 295 4.65 6.03 -23.95
N GLU A 296 5.00 7.29 -24.12
CA GLU A 296 6.37 7.79 -23.95
C GLU A 296 6.87 7.59 -22.51
N TYR A 297 6.01 7.83 -21.53
CA TYR A 297 6.33 7.56 -20.12
C TYR A 297 6.62 6.07 -19.88
N LEU A 298 5.79 5.17 -20.41
CA LEU A 298 5.98 3.73 -20.29
C LEU A 298 7.19 3.21 -21.07
N MET A 299 7.65 3.97 -22.06
CA MET A 299 8.85 3.71 -22.84
C MET A 299 10.14 4.18 -22.15
N ALA A 300 10.05 4.95 -21.07
CA ALA A 300 11.24 5.46 -20.39
C ALA A 300 12.19 4.31 -19.96
N GLY A 301 13.45 4.41 -20.32
CA GLY A 301 14.46 3.36 -20.12
C GLY A 301 14.38 2.16 -21.07
N LYS A 302 13.65 2.30 -22.19
CA LYS A 302 13.51 1.26 -23.22
C LYS A 302 13.80 1.85 -24.60
N THR A 303 14.38 1.06 -25.51
CA THR A 303 14.69 1.50 -26.86
C THR A 303 13.45 1.39 -27.76
N ALA A 304 12.99 2.52 -28.31
CA ALA A 304 11.83 2.57 -29.19
C ALA A 304 12.15 2.06 -30.60
N VAL A 305 11.29 1.22 -31.16
CA VAL A 305 11.32 0.75 -32.56
C VAL A 305 10.49 1.65 -33.47
N SER A 306 9.44 2.28 -32.93
CA SER A 306 8.53 3.20 -33.63
C SER A 306 8.24 4.42 -32.80
N ALA A 307 7.76 5.49 -33.42
CA ALA A 307 7.06 6.58 -32.71
C ALA A 307 5.75 6.09 -32.11
N PRO A 308 5.16 6.82 -31.13
CA PRO A 308 3.82 6.51 -30.62
C PRO A 308 2.78 6.60 -31.72
N ILE A 309 1.95 5.58 -31.86
CA ILE A 309 0.84 5.52 -32.82
C ILE A 309 -0.44 5.78 -32.05
N TYR A 310 -1.16 6.85 -32.38
CA TYR A 310 -2.40 7.26 -31.72
C TYR A 310 -3.59 7.12 -32.64
N MET A 311 -4.68 6.58 -32.11
CA MET A 311 -5.94 6.38 -32.81
C MET A 311 -7.10 6.79 -31.90
N ARG A 312 -8.06 7.53 -32.48
CA ARG A 312 -9.29 7.93 -31.79
C ARG A 312 -10.50 7.68 -32.69
N ARG A 313 -11.57 7.16 -32.10
CA ARG A 313 -12.86 6.98 -32.75
C ARG A 313 -13.99 7.35 -31.80
N GLU A 314 -14.95 8.13 -32.33
CA GLU A 314 -16.20 8.42 -31.65
C GLU A 314 -17.34 7.71 -32.39
N ASP A 315 -18.38 7.32 -31.68
CA ASP A 315 -19.61 6.84 -32.30
C ASP A 315 -20.43 8.00 -32.86
N THR A 316 -21.38 7.70 -33.75
CA THR A 316 -22.21 8.72 -34.44
C THR A 316 -23.08 9.55 -33.49
N ALA A 317 -23.38 9.04 -32.30
CA ALA A 317 -24.12 9.73 -31.26
C ALA A 317 -23.20 10.54 -30.29
N GLY A 318 -21.87 10.41 -30.42
CA GLY A 318 -20.89 11.04 -29.53
C GLY A 318 -20.98 10.55 -28.09
N SER A 319 -21.54 9.34 -27.89
CA SER A 319 -21.73 8.75 -26.56
C SER A 319 -20.59 7.82 -26.16
N MET A 320 -19.91 7.19 -27.14
CA MET A 320 -18.77 6.32 -26.91
C MET A 320 -17.52 6.86 -27.59
N VAL A 321 -16.39 6.85 -26.88
CA VAL A 321 -15.11 7.28 -27.39
C VAL A 321 -14.06 6.21 -27.10
N ALA A 322 -13.44 5.66 -28.15
CA ALA A 322 -12.27 4.80 -28.04
C ALA A 322 -11.01 5.58 -28.40
N GLU A 323 -10.04 5.55 -27.48
CA GLU A 323 -8.71 6.12 -27.70
C GLU A 323 -7.68 5.00 -27.48
N VAL A 324 -6.76 4.89 -28.39
CA VAL A 324 -5.69 3.88 -28.33
C VAL A 324 -4.37 4.53 -28.69
N ALA A 325 -3.38 4.35 -27.84
CA ALA A 325 -2.01 4.66 -28.14
C ALA A 325 -1.16 3.39 -28.02
N LEU A 326 -0.25 3.20 -28.97
CA LEU A 326 0.65 2.05 -28.96
C LEU A 326 2.05 2.43 -29.48
N GLN A 327 3.05 1.71 -28.97
CA GLN A 327 4.44 1.88 -29.37
C GLN A 327 5.20 0.56 -29.22
N TYR A 328 6.18 0.30 -30.09
CA TYR A 328 7.00 -0.90 -30.00
C TYR A 328 8.41 -0.58 -29.47
N GLN A 329 8.88 -1.43 -28.56
CA GLN A 329 10.25 -1.46 -28.06
C GLN A 329 11.05 -2.62 -28.68
N ASP A 330 12.36 -2.58 -28.57
CA ASP A 330 13.26 -3.66 -29.02
C ASP A 330 13.21 -4.88 -28.10
N GLY A 331 12.78 -4.71 -26.83
CA GLY A 331 12.56 -5.78 -25.87
C GLY A 331 11.47 -6.78 -26.26
N TYR A 332 11.24 -7.77 -25.40
CA TYR A 332 10.36 -8.91 -25.68
C TYR A 332 9.01 -8.86 -24.96
N ASN A 333 8.87 -7.98 -23.95
CA ASN A 333 7.72 -7.94 -23.09
C ASN A 333 6.53 -7.21 -23.72
N GLU A 334 5.34 -7.83 -23.72
CA GLU A 334 4.06 -7.21 -24.06
C GLU A 334 3.50 -6.48 -22.82
N MET A 335 3.04 -5.24 -22.98
CA MET A 335 2.27 -4.50 -22.00
C MET A 335 1.05 -3.88 -22.67
N VAL A 336 -0.15 -4.32 -22.28
CA VAL A 336 -1.42 -3.75 -22.75
C VAL A 336 -2.23 -3.31 -21.56
N LEU A 337 -2.40 -2.00 -21.42
CA LEU A 337 -3.21 -1.38 -20.36
C LEU A 337 -4.60 -1.08 -20.93
N ALA A 338 -5.62 -1.48 -20.20
CA ALA A 338 -7.00 -1.39 -20.64
C ALA A 338 -7.84 -0.62 -19.61
N PHE A 339 -8.52 0.42 -20.06
CA PHE A 339 -9.30 1.34 -19.22
C PHE A 339 -10.72 1.49 -19.73
N ALA A 340 -11.69 1.52 -18.82
CA ALA A 340 -13.07 1.88 -19.09
C ALA A 340 -13.50 3.00 -18.13
N ASN A 341 -13.87 4.16 -18.63
CA ASN A 341 -14.21 5.37 -17.87
C ASN A 341 -13.12 5.70 -16.83
N ASN A 342 -11.85 5.73 -17.26
CA ASN A 342 -10.66 5.96 -16.46
C ASN A 342 -10.33 4.88 -15.42
N ILE A 343 -11.11 3.80 -15.34
CA ILE A 343 -10.87 2.70 -14.41
C ILE A 343 -10.00 1.65 -15.08
N TYR A 344 -8.90 1.27 -14.43
CA TYR A 344 -8.01 0.23 -14.89
C TYR A 344 -8.68 -1.16 -14.79
N ASN A 345 -8.82 -1.84 -15.93
CA ASN A 345 -9.36 -3.19 -15.99
C ASN A 345 -8.22 -4.21 -16.03
N ARG A 346 -7.81 -4.68 -14.86
CA ARG A 346 -6.64 -5.56 -14.70
C ARG A 346 -6.74 -6.85 -15.52
N ASP A 347 -7.91 -7.44 -15.57
CA ASP A 347 -8.21 -8.65 -16.35
C ASP A 347 -8.64 -8.34 -17.80
N GLY A 348 -8.46 -7.07 -18.24
CA GLY A 348 -8.83 -6.59 -19.56
C GLY A 348 -10.35 -6.56 -19.79
N GLY A 349 -10.80 -7.17 -20.86
CA GLY A 349 -12.20 -7.22 -21.26
C GLY A 349 -12.38 -7.13 -22.76
N THR A 350 -13.59 -6.83 -23.20
CA THR A 350 -13.98 -6.76 -24.63
C THR A 350 -13.15 -5.74 -25.42
N HIS A 351 -12.82 -4.59 -24.83
CA HIS A 351 -11.97 -3.57 -25.46
C HIS A 351 -10.54 -4.06 -25.68
N ALA A 352 -9.92 -4.71 -24.70
CA ALA A 352 -8.59 -5.29 -24.82
C ALA A 352 -8.57 -6.43 -25.85
N GLN A 353 -9.63 -7.25 -25.89
CA GLN A 353 -9.77 -8.33 -26.86
C GLN A 353 -9.91 -7.78 -28.28
N GLY A 354 -10.78 -6.78 -28.49
CA GLY A 354 -10.94 -6.09 -29.78
C GLY A 354 -9.64 -5.51 -30.31
N PHE A 355 -8.85 -4.87 -29.42
CA PHE A 355 -7.53 -4.36 -29.72
C PHE A 355 -6.55 -5.46 -30.20
N LYS A 356 -6.40 -6.55 -29.42
CA LYS A 356 -5.47 -7.64 -29.72
C LYS A 356 -5.79 -8.32 -31.06
N VAL A 357 -7.07 -8.52 -31.36
CA VAL A 357 -7.53 -9.10 -32.63
C VAL A 357 -7.22 -8.17 -33.80
N ALA A 358 -7.51 -6.87 -33.64
CA ALA A 358 -7.30 -5.88 -34.70
C ALA A 358 -5.83 -5.69 -35.06
N VAL A 359 -4.95 -5.53 -34.05
CA VAL A 359 -3.49 -5.41 -34.27
C VAL A 359 -2.95 -6.63 -35.01
N THR A 360 -3.33 -7.83 -34.59
CA THR A 360 -2.89 -9.08 -35.21
C THR A 360 -3.32 -9.14 -36.68
N ARG A 361 -4.57 -8.78 -36.97
CA ARG A 361 -5.12 -8.78 -38.34
C ARG A 361 -4.45 -7.73 -39.22
N ALA A 362 -4.32 -6.49 -38.75
CA ALA A 362 -3.76 -5.39 -39.54
C ALA A 362 -2.30 -5.66 -39.91
N LEU A 363 -1.45 -6.07 -38.97
CA LEU A 363 -0.04 -6.37 -39.23
C LEU A 363 0.14 -7.56 -40.17
N ASN A 364 -0.61 -8.66 -39.98
CA ASN A 364 -0.53 -9.81 -40.87
C ASN A 364 -1.01 -9.47 -42.29
N ASN A 365 -2.09 -8.69 -42.44
CA ASN A 365 -2.60 -8.26 -43.73
C ASN A 365 -1.56 -7.38 -44.46
N TYR A 366 -1.00 -6.40 -43.75
CA TYR A 366 0.03 -5.54 -44.31
C TYR A 366 1.27 -6.32 -44.71
N ALA A 367 1.77 -7.22 -43.87
CA ALA A 367 2.96 -8.03 -44.14
C ALA A 367 2.79 -8.94 -45.38
N ARG A 368 1.58 -9.47 -45.60
CA ARG A 368 1.23 -10.23 -46.82
C ARG A 368 1.12 -9.33 -48.04
N LYS A 369 0.38 -8.21 -47.93
CA LYS A 369 0.18 -7.24 -49.04
C LYS A 369 1.53 -6.67 -49.51
N SER A 370 2.45 -6.41 -48.60
CA SER A 370 3.74 -5.83 -48.86
C SER A 370 4.83 -6.86 -49.21
N GLY A 371 4.51 -8.17 -49.29
CA GLY A 371 5.44 -9.25 -49.63
C GLY A 371 6.55 -9.47 -48.59
N ILE A 372 6.37 -8.99 -47.33
CA ILE A 372 7.34 -9.16 -46.26
C ILE A 372 7.33 -10.60 -45.76
N ILE A 373 6.16 -11.23 -45.67
CA ILE A 373 5.98 -12.66 -45.37
C ILE A 373 6.03 -13.44 -46.67
N ARG A 374 6.95 -14.39 -46.79
CA ARG A 374 7.09 -15.31 -47.93
C ARG A 374 6.27 -16.56 -47.65
N GLU A 375 5.86 -17.30 -48.71
CA GLU A 375 5.08 -18.55 -48.59
C GLU A 375 5.68 -19.61 -47.64
N LYS A 376 7.02 -19.60 -47.48
CA LYS A 376 7.79 -20.55 -46.68
C LYS A 376 8.02 -20.09 -45.23
N ASP A 377 7.72 -18.83 -44.89
CA ASP A 377 7.92 -18.28 -43.56
C ASP A 377 6.73 -18.69 -42.65
N PRO A 378 7.02 -18.99 -41.37
CA PRO A 378 5.93 -19.23 -40.41
C PRO A 378 5.08 -17.97 -40.25
N VAL A 379 3.77 -18.13 -40.32
CA VAL A 379 2.84 -17.02 -40.11
C VAL A 379 2.89 -16.61 -38.63
N PRO A 380 3.20 -15.34 -38.33
CA PRO A 380 3.24 -14.87 -36.96
C PRO A 380 1.85 -14.97 -36.29
N THR A 381 1.84 -15.47 -35.06
CA THR A 381 0.66 -15.48 -34.22
C THR A 381 0.45 -14.08 -33.59
N GLY A 382 -0.70 -13.89 -32.93
CA GLY A 382 -0.94 -12.64 -32.22
C GLY A 382 0.11 -12.32 -31.17
N GLU A 383 0.64 -13.32 -30.48
CA GLU A 383 1.70 -13.17 -29.47
C GLU A 383 3.03 -12.73 -30.10
N ASP A 384 3.41 -13.34 -31.25
CA ASP A 384 4.63 -12.96 -31.96
C ASP A 384 4.58 -11.50 -32.44
N LEU A 385 3.38 -11.02 -32.87
CA LEU A 385 3.19 -9.66 -33.35
C LEU A 385 3.05 -8.62 -32.22
N ARG A 386 2.78 -9.07 -31.02
CA ARG A 386 2.71 -8.18 -29.83
C ARG A 386 3.98 -8.24 -28.98
N GLU A 387 5.00 -9.01 -29.41
CA GLU A 387 6.30 -9.01 -28.74
C GLU A 387 6.92 -7.62 -28.76
N GLY A 388 7.19 -7.06 -27.55
CA GLY A 388 7.71 -5.71 -27.37
C GLY A 388 6.66 -4.60 -27.57
N LEU A 389 5.37 -4.91 -27.62
CA LEU A 389 4.29 -3.93 -27.71
C LEU A 389 3.98 -3.31 -26.36
N ILE A 390 3.93 -1.98 -26.32
CA ILE A 390 3.32 -1.19 -25.25
C ILE A 390 2.09 -0.53 -25.83
N ALA A 391 0.91 -0.73 -25.22
CA ALA A 391 -0.33 -0.18 -25.69
C ALA A 391 -1.24 0.24 -24.52
N ILE A 392 -1.97 1.32 -24.73
CA ILE A 392 -3.01 1.82 -23.84
C ILE A 392 -4.30 1.87 -24.62
N VAL A 393 -5.33 1.21 -24.10
CA VAL A 393 -6.68 1.16 -24.69
C VAL A 393 -7.65 1.78 -23.71
N SER A 394 -8.14 2.97 -24.01
CA SER A 394 -9.12 3.69 -23.18
C SER A 394 -10.45 3.78 -23.92
N ILE A 395 -11.52 3.37 -23.22
CA ILE A 395 -12.89 3.50 -23.70
C ILE A 395 -13.72 4.35 -22.73
N LYS A 396 -14.43 5.32 -23.25
CA LYS A 396 -15.43 6.10 -22.51
C LYS A 396 -16.81 5.70 -23.01
N LEU A 397 -17.68 5.24 -22.09
CA LEU A 397 -19.02 4.79 -22.43
C LEU A 397 -20.03 5.10 -21.31
N PRO A 398 -21.33 5.33 -21.63
CA PRO A 398 -22.34 5.70 -20.63
C PRO A 398 -22.63 4.61 -19.62
N ASN A 399 -22.69 3.34 -20.07
CA ASN A 399 -23.15 2.21 -19.27
C ASN A 399 -22.15 1.04 -19.30
N PRO A 400 -21.00 1.15 -18.61
CA PRO A 400 -20.07 0.03 -18.53
C PRO A 400 -20.60 -1.07 -17.62
N THR A 401 -20.42 -2.32 -18.05
CA THR A 401 -20.76 -3.53 -17.29
C THR A 401 -19.48 -4.28 -16.95
N PHE A 402 -19.32 -4.63 -15.67
CA PHE A 402 -18.14 -5.31 -15.16
C PHE A 402 -18.46 -6.66 -14.53
N ASN A 403 -17.44 -7.51 -14.36
CA ASN A 403 -17.56 -8.83 -13.75
C ASN A 403 -17.71 -8.79 -12.21
N ASN A 404 -17.20 -7.76 -11.55
CA ASN A 404 -17.17 -7.62 -10.09
C ASN A 404 -17.14 -6.15 -9.67
N GLN A 405 -17.26 -5.90 -8.34
CA GLN A 405 -17.22 -4.54 -7.77
C GLN A 405 -15.87 -3.81 -7.98
N PRO A 406 -14.69 -4.45 -7.88
CA PRO A 406 -13.43 -3.83 -8.23
C PRO A 406 -13.26 -3.49 -9.72
N LYS A 407 -14.25 -3.83 -10.58
CA LYS A 407 -14.32 -3.48 -12.01
C LYS A 407 -13.12 -4.02 -12.83
N GLU A 408 -12.66 -5.22 -12.50
CA GLU A 408 -11.44 -5.78 -13.08
C GLU A 408 -11.56 -6.14 -14.57
N ARG A 409 -12.76 -6.41 -15.07
CA ARG A 409 -12.97 -6.80 -16.45
C ARG A 409 -14.24 -6.19 -17.04
N LEU A 410 -14.12 -5.52 -18.19
CA LEU A 410 -15.25 -4.99 -18.97
C LEU A 410 -15.93 -6.10 -19.76
N LEU A 411 -17.27 -6.15 -19.68
CA LEU A 411 -18.09 -7.22 -20.29
C LEU A 411 -18.93 -6.78 -21.50
N ASN A 412 -19.07 -5.51 -21.79
CA ASN A 412 -19.90 -4.94 -22.87
C ASN A 412 -19.54 -5.55 -24.25
N PRO A 413 -20.39 -6.37 -24.91
CA PRO A 413 -20.02 -7.06 -26.15
C PRO A 413 -19.81 -6.13 -27.34
N GLU A 414 -20.58 -5.04 -27.43
CA GLU A 414 -20.50 -4.05 -28.49
C GLU A 414 -19.13 -3.36 -28.58
N ILE A 415 -18.41 -3.30 -27.50
CA ILE A 415 -17.11 -2.59 -27.41
C ILE A 415 -16.01 -3.34 -28.17
N GLU A 416 -16.06 -4.67 -28.23
CA GLU A 416 -15.05 -5.47 -28.97
C GLU A 416 -15.01 -5.05 -30.45
N GLY A 417 -16.18 -4.96 -31.09
CA GLY A 417 -16.30 -4.52 -32.47
C GLY A 417 -15.92 -3.06 -32.68
N PHE A 418 -16.33 -2.19 -31.77
CA PHE A 418 -16.05 -0.76 -31.83
C PHE A 418 -14.54 -0.44 -31.76
N VAL A 419 -13.85 -1.02 -30.76
CA VAL A 419 -12.39 -0.88 -30.62
C VAL A 419 -11.65 -1.55 -31.77
N SER A 420 -12.09 -2.75 -32.18
CA SER A 420 -11.47 -3.44 -33.32
C SER A 420 -11.53 -2.63 -34.61
N ALA A 421 -12.63 -1.94 -34.88
CA ALA A 421 -12.74 -1.06 -36.04
C ALA A 421 -11.86 0.19 -35.88
N ALA A 422 -11.83 0.81 -34.70
CA ALA A 422 -10.97 1.98 -34.45
C ALA A 422 -9.49 1.68 -34.72
N VAL A 423 -9.03 0.53 -34.20
CA VAL A 423 -7.63 0.09 -34.35
C VAL A 423 -7.33 -0.33 -35.81
N ALA A 424 -8.24 -1.06 -36.47
CA ALA A 424 -8.01 -1.48 -37.85
C ALA A 424 -7.86 -0.28 -38.76
N ASP A 425 -8.81 0.65 -38.73
CA ASP A 425 -8.82 1.84 -39.61
C ASP A 425 -7.60 2.75 -39.34
N GLY A 426 -7.24 2.94 -38.06
CA GLY A 426 -6.10 3.79 -37.69
C GLY A 426 -4.75 3.16 -37.99
N LEU A 427 -4.57 1.86 -37.66
CA LEU A 427 -3.30 1.17 -37.84
C LEU A 427 -3.03 0.87 -39.32
N GLU A 428 -4.04 0.48 -40.12
CA GLU A 428 -3.87 0.27 -41.57
C GLU A 428 -3.40 1.56 -42.26
N ARG A 429 -4.01 2.71 -41.96
CA ARG A 429 -3.58 4.02 -42.45
C ARG A 429 -2.13 4.33 -42.07
N TRP A 430 -1.80 4.17 -40.79
CA TRP A 430 -0.45 4.46 -40.30
C TRP A 430 0.61 3.57 -40.98
N LEU A 431 0.33 2.26 -41.16
CA LEU A 431 1.22 1.33 -41.83
C LEU A 431 1.51 1.70 -43.29
N GLU A 432 0.48 2.24 -44.01
CA GLU A 432 0.64 2.72 -45.39
C GLU A 432 1.43 4.06 -45.45
N GLU A 433 1.23 4.94 -44.45
CA GLU A 433 1.92 6.22 -44.35
C GLU A 433 3.40 6.06 -43.90
N ASN A 434 3.72 5.01 -43.15
CA ASN A 434 5.04 4.79 -42.54
C ASN A 434 5.68 3.44 -42.95
N PRO A 435 5.96 3.19 -44.26
CA PRO A 435 6.37 1.85 -44.75
C PRO A 435 7.70 1.36 -44.16
N GLY A 436 8.61 2.28 -43.78
CA GLY A 436 9.90 1.93 -43.19
C GLY A 436 9.75 1.36 -41.78
N GLU A 437 8.90 1.99 -40.95
CA GLU A 437 8.58 1.53 -39.57
C GLU A 437 7.69 0.29 -39.62
N ALA A 438 6.68 0.26 -40.48
CA ALA A 438 5.81 -0.90 -40.70
C ALA A 438 6.60 -2.14 -41.04
N LYS A 439 7.63 -2.03 -41.89
CA LYS A 439 8.51 -3.14 -42.19
C LYS A 439 9.28 -3.62 -40.95
N ARG A 440 9.82 -2.71 -40.14
CA ARG A 440 10.51 -3.07 -38.89
C ARG A 440 9.59 -3.82 -37.94
N LEU A 441 8.37 -3.35 -37.74
CA LEU A 441 7.39 -4.01 -36.88
C LEU A 441 7.03 -5.41 -37.39
N CYS A 442 6.73 -5.56 -38.68
CA CYS A 442 6.43 -6.87 -39.25
C CYS A 442 7.63 -7.84 -39.18
N MET A 443 8.86 -7.37 -39.43
CA MET A 443 10.07 -8.18 -39.30
C MET A 443 10.31 -8.64 -37.86
N LYS A 444 10.05 -7.79 -36.85
CA LYS A 444 10.14 -8.17 -35.45
C LYS A 444 9.21 -9.35 -35.16
N GLY A 445 7.94 -9.29 -35.58
CA GLY A 445 6.98 -10.37 -35.41
C GLY A 445 7.40 -11.68 -36.13
N ILE A 446 8.01 -11.59 -37.32
CA ILE A 446 8.53 -12.75 -38.04
C ILE A 446 9.72 -13.39 -37.29
N ILE A 447 10.61 -12.58 -36.75
CA ILE A 447 11.76 -13.05 -35.94
C ILE A 447 11.26 -13.73 -34.67
N ALA A 448 10.25 -13.17 -34.02
CA ALA A 448 9.60 -13.77 -32.86
C ALA A 448 8.97 -15.13 -33.20
N ALA A 449 8.24 -15.24 -34.34
CA ALA A 449 7.66 -16.49 -34.80
C ALA A 449 8.74 -17.57 -35.08
N GLN A 450 9.83 -17.19 -35.69
CA GLN A 450 10.98 -18.08 -35.94
C GLN A 450 11.63 -18.56 -34.65
N ALA A 451 11.82 -17.64 -33.68
CA ALA A 451 12.37 -17.95 -32.35
C ALA A 451 11.45 -18.90 -31.56
N ARG A 452 10.12 -18.67 -31.61
CA ARG A 452 9.12 -19.54 -31.00
C ARG A 452 9.15 -20.94 -31.59
N GLU A 453 9.23 -21.05 -32.95
CA GLU A 453 9.31 -22.36 -33.61
C GLU A 453 10.62 -23.10 -33.28
N ALA A 454 11.73 -22.39 -33.23
CA ALA A 454 13.03 -22.96 -32.83
C ALA A 454 13.00 -23.45 -31.37
N ALA A 455 12.38 -22.64 -30.45
CA ALA A 455 12.21 -23.03 -29.06
C ALA A 455 11.29 -24.27 -28.92
N ARG A 456 10.20 -24.35 -29.70
CA ARG A 456 9.31 -25.53 -29.74
C ARG A 456 10.06 -26.78 -30.18
N LYS A 457 10.84 -26.69 -31.26
CA LYS A 457 11.68 -27.80 -31.72
C LYS A 457 12.71 -28.23 -30.69
N ALA A 458 13.38 -27.29 -30.04
CA ALA A 458 14.32 -27.56 -28.96
C ALA A 458 13.65 -28.27 -27.74
N ARG A 459 12.48 -27.82 -27.34
CA ARG A 459 11.67 -28.46 -26.26
C ARG A 459 11.27 -29.90 -26.66
N GLU A 460 10.84 -30.11 -27.90
CA GLU A 460 10.45 -31.43 -28.43
C GLU A 460 11.63 -32.40 -28.44
N LEU A 461 12.84 -31.96 -28.85
CA LEU A 461 14.06 -32.72 -28.80
C LEU A 461 14.47 -33.06 -27.36
N THR A 462 14.35 -32.11 -26.44
CA THR A 462 14.62 -32.33 -25.00
C THR A 462 13.61 -33.31 -24.40
N ARG A 463 12.32 -33.20 -24.75
CA ARG A 463 11.25 -34.12 -24.32
C ARG A 463 11.46 -35.53 -24.86
N ARG A 464 11.97 -35.69 -26.11
CA ARG A 464 12.36 -36.99 -26.65
C ARG A 464 13.58 -37.59 -25.94
N LYS A 465 14.53 -36.74 -25.52
CA LYS A 465 15.73 -37.19 -24.76
C LYS A 465 15.39 -37.54 -23.31
N SER A 466 14.47 -36.80 -22.66
CA SER A 466 14.01 -37.13 -21.31
C SER A 466 12.98 -38.27 -21.24
N GLY A 467 12.45 -38.71 -22.37
CA GLY A 467 11.62 -39.93 -22.45
C GLY A 467 12.41 -41.23 -22.33
N LEU A 468 13.75 -41.17 -22.39
CA LEU A 468 14.65 -42.31 -22.18
C LEU A 468 15.28 -42.32 -20.77
N ASP A 469 15.36 -41.17 -20.09
CA ASP A 469 15.63 -41.07 -18.65
C ASP A 469 14.32 -40.80 -17.92
N GLY A 470 13.83 -41.79 -17.14
CA GLY A 470 12.57 -41.74 -16.44
C GLY A 470 12.34 -40.38 -15.77
N GLY A 471 11.19 -39.76 -16.03
CA GLY A 471 10.79 -38.41 -15.64
C GLY A 471 10.97 -38.07 -14.16
N GLY A 472 12.20 -37.98 -13.70
CA GLY A 472 12.60 -37.70 -12.32
C GLY A 472 12.56 -36.21 -12.01
N MET A 473 12.09 -35.90 -10.81
CA MET A 473 12.22 -34.60 -10.18
C MET A 473 13.68 -34.14 -10.21
N PRO A 474 13.98 -32.83 -10.28
CA PRO A 474 15.33 -32.32 -10.20
C PRO A 474 16.07 -32.87 -8.98
N GLY A 475 17.29 -33.39 -9.16
CA GLY A 475 18.04 -34.06 -8.09
C GLY A 475 18.32 -33.21 -6.85
N LYS A 476 18.25 -31.88 -7.01
CA LYS A 476 18.41 -30.92 -5.90
C LYS A 476 17.11 -30.74 -5.08
N LEU A 477 15.94 -31.01 -5.65
CA LEU A 477 14.67 -30.81 -4.99
C LEU A 477 14.44 -31.87 -3.90
N ARG A 478 14.18 -31.43 -2.69
CA ARG A 478 13.70 -32.26 -1.59
C ARG A 478 12.18 -32.10 -1.50
N ASP A 479 11.42 -32.91 -2.25
CA ASP A 479 9.96 -32.80 -2.34
C ASP A 479 9.26 -33.19 -1.03
N CYS A 480 8.04 -32.69 -0.85
CA CYS A 480 7.13 -33.09 0.23
C CYS A 480 6.28 -34.29 -0.18
N LYS A 481 5.72 -34.99 0.82
CA LYS A 481 4.90 -36.19 0.59
C LYS A 481 3.50 -35.84 0.09
N THR A 482 2.87 -34.80 0.64
CA THR A 482 1.50 -34.43 0.27
C THR A 482 1.37 -34.10 -1.20
N ARG A 483 0.24 -34.46 -1.79
CA ARG A 483 -0.17 -34.06 -3.15
C ARG A 483 -1.23 -32.95 -3.13
N ASP A 484 -1.74 -32.62 -1.97
CA ASP A 484 -2.68 -31.51 -1.79
C ASP A 484 -1.96 -30.18 -2.00
N VAL A 485 -2.34 -29.49 -3.07
CA VAL A 485 -1.74 -28.20 -3.43
C VAL A 485 -1.98 -27.14 -2.35
N ALA A 486 -3.15 -27.12 -1.72
CA ALA A 486 -3.50 -26.15 -0.72
C ALA A 486 -2.59 -26.22 0.53
N ARG A 487 -2.10 -27.42 0.84
CA ARG A 487 -1.24 -27.69 2.00
C ARG A 487 0.25 -27.69 1.67
N SER A 488 0.63 -27.80 0.39
CA SER A 488 2.01 -27.97 -0.02
C SER A 488 2.72 -26.62 -0.18
N GLU A 489 3.96 -26.53 0.30
CA GLU A 489 4.79 -25.34 0.29
C GLU A 489 6.15 -25.66 -0.33
N LEU A 490 6.65 -24.76 -1.18
CA LEU A 490 7.99 -24.85 -1.75
C LEU A 490 8.85 -23.71 -1.19
N PHE A 491 9.90 -24.04 -0.47
CA PHE A 491 10.92 -23.10 -0.04
C PHE A 491 12.06 -23.06 -1.06
N ILE A 492 12.29 -21.91 -1.64
CA ILE A 492 13.44 -21.62 -2.49
C ILE A 492 14.51 -21.00 -1.60
N VAL A 493 15.59 -21.75 -1.36
CA VAL A 493 16.59 -21.43 -0.33
C VAL A 493 17.92 -21.05 -0.99
N GLU A 494 18.58 -20.03 -0.48
CA GLU A 494 19.89 -19.61 -0.91
C GLU A 494 20.99 -20.57 -0.43
N GLY A 495 21.70 -21.16 -1.38
CA GLY A 495 22.86 -22.01 -1.13
C GLY A 495 22.58 -23.38 -0.53
N ASP A 496 23.60 -24.23 -0.56
CA ASP A 496 23.52 -25.61 -0.06
C ASP A 496 23.58 -25.66 1.48
N SER A 497 24.20 -24.67 2.15
CA SER A 497 24.32 -24.61 3.64
C SER A 497 22.97 -24.40 4.29
N ALA A 498 22.29 -23.31 3.95
CA ALA A 498 20.95 -23.04 4.46
C ALA A 498 19.92 -24.07 3.95
N GLY A 499 20.09 -24.57 2.72
CA GLY A 499 19.33 -25.70 2.17
C GLY A 499 19.47 -26.99 2.98
N GLY A 500 20.64 -27.24 3.57
CA GLY A 500 20.91 -28.38 4.48
C GLY A 500 20.13 -28.25 5.80
N SER A 501 20.27 -27.13 6.50
CA SER A 501 19.52 -26.83 7.73
C SER A 501 18.01 -26.85 7.50
N ALA A 502 17.53 -26.24 6.42
CA ALA A 502 16.11 -26.25 6.05
C ALA A 502 15.58 -27.65 5.74
N THR A 503 16.39 -28.50 5.08
CA THR A 503 16.02 -29.90 4.79
C THR A 503 15.88 -30.73 6.07
N GLN A 504 16.73 -30.48 7.06
CA GLN A 504 16.68 -31.16 8.36
C GLN A 504 15.53 -30.65 9.23
N GLY A 505 15.24 -29.33 9.21
CA GLY A 505 14.22 -28.69 10.04
C GLY A 505 12.79 -28.79 9.49
N ARG A 506 12.59 -29.08 8.20
CA ARG A 506 11.27 -29.00 7.53
C ARG A 506 10.25 -30.04 8.01
N ASP A 507 8.99 -29.74 7.86
CA ASP A 507 7.94 -30.76 7.82
C ASP A 507 7.96 -31.51 6.48
N VAL A 508 8.39 -32.77 6.54
CA VAL A 508 8.52 -33.63 5.34
C VAL A 508 7.16 -33.88 4.66
N GLU A 509 6.07 -33.78 5.39
CA GLU A 509 4.74 -34.01 4.85
C GLU A 509 4.31 -32.90 3.91
N THR A 510 4.51 -31.62 4.28
CA THR A 510 3.94 -30.47 3.58
C THR A 510 4.97 -29.56 2.92
N GLN A 511 6.25 -29.59 3.33
CA GLN A 511 7.27 -28.64 2.90
C GLN A 511 8.31 -29.28 1.99
N ALA A 512 8.51 -28.67 0.83
CA ALA A 512 9.57 -28.99 -0.13
C ALA A 512 10.68 -27.94 -0.07
N ILE A 513 11.94 -28.35 -0.25
CA ILE A 513 13.12 -27.47 -0.25
C ILE A 513 13.81 -27.55 -1.61
N LEU A 514 14.06 -26.39 -2.20
CA LEU A 514 14.85 -26.23 -3.43
C LEU A 514 16.03 -25.30 -3.16
N PRO A 515 17.24 -25.80 -2.95
CA PRO A 515 18.42 -24.96 -2.84
C PRO A 515 18.84 -24.45 -4.22
N LEU A 516 19.14 -23.15 -4.33
CA LEU A 516 19.67 -22.51 -5.50
C LEU A 516 21.17 -22.25 -5.34
N LYS A 517 21.97 -22.50 -6.40
CA LYS A 517 23.40 -22.19 -6.43
C LYS A 517 23.63 -20.73 -6.84
N GLY A 518 23.61 -19.83 -5.86
CA GLY A 518 23.94 -18.42 -6.09
C GLY A 518 22.92 -17.66 -6.96
N LYS A 519 23.38 -16.60 -7.60
CA LYS A 519 22.55 -15.68 -8.37
C LYS A 519 22.03 -16.33 -9.65
N ILE A 520 20.73 -16.26 -9.88
CA ILE A 520 20.10 -16.73 -11.12
C ILE A 520 20.29 -15.73 -12.27
N LEU A 521 20.05 -16.19 -13.50
CA LEU A 521 20.11 -15.33 -14.68
C LEU A 521 19.08 -14.19 -14.57
N ASN A 522 19.50 -12.97 -14.85
CA ASN A 522 18.59 -11.83 -14.98
C ASN A 522 17.74 -11.99 -16.26
N VAL A 523 16.47 -12.31 -16.07
CA VAL A 523 15.52 -12.57 -17.18
C VAL A 523 15.02 -11.29 -17.83
N GLU A 524 15.23 -10.12 -17.23
CA GLU A 524 14.92 -8.83 -17.86
C GLU A 524 15.75 -8.61 -19.13
N LYS A 525 17.01 -9.06 -19.10
CA LYS A 525 17.99 -8.92 -20.19
C LYS A 525 18.11 -10.14 -21.10
N ALA A 526 17.48 -11.25 -20.76
CA ALA A 526 17.72 -12.53 -21.40
C ALA A 526 16.57 -12.96 -22.30
N ARG A 527 16.91 -13.38 -23.53
CA ARG A 527 15.97 -14.04 -24.43
C ARG A 527 15.57 -15.40 -23.87
N ILE A 528 14.37 -15.86 -24.24
CA ILE A 528 13.77 -17.13 -23.77
C ILE A 528 14.71 -18.33 -24.03
N ASP A 529 15.41 -18.36 -25.18
CA ASP A 529 16.35 -19.43 -25.52
C ASP A 529 17.54 -19.49 -24.54
N LYS A 530 18.13 -18.36 -24.16
CA LYS A 530 19.18 -18.29 -23.12
C LYS A 530 18.66 -18.68 -21.76
N MET A 531 17.47 -18.21 -21.41
CA MET A 531 16.82 -18.50 -20.14
C MET A 531 16.58 -20.01 -19.97
N LEU A 532 16.10 -20.70 -21.02
CA LEU A 532 15.86 -22.15 -21.02
C LEU A 532 17.14 -22.98 -20.99
N ASN A 533 18.29 -22.41 -21.32
CA ASN A 533 19.59 -23.07 -21.20
C ASN A 533 20.21 -22.96 -19.81
N PHE A 534 19.72 -22.04 -18.95
CA PHE A 534 20.22 -21.84 -17.59
C PHE A 534 19.65 -22.91 -16.64
N GLU A 535 20.53 -23.63 -15.93
CA GLU A 535 20.16 -24.82 -15.16
C GLU A 535 19.17 -24.52 -14.04
N GLU A 536 19.40 -23.48 -13.22
CA GLU A 536 18.54 -23.12 -12.09
C GLU A 536 17.12 -22.70 -12.55
N ILE A 537 17.00 -22.00 -13.66
CA ILE A 537 15.70 -21.64 -14.24
C ILE A 537 14.97 -22.88 -14.74
N ARG A 538 15.66 -23.80 -15.41
CA ARG A 538 15.06 -25.09 -15.82
C ARG A 538 14.55 -25.89 -14.62
N ILE A 539 15.33 -25.90 -13.54
CA ILE A 539 14.94 -26.56 -12.28
C ILE A 539 13.68 -25.94 -11.70
N LEU A 540 13.60 -24.58 -11.65
CA LEU A 540 12.41 -23.86 -11.19
C LEU A 540 11.18 -24.20 -12.03
N ILE A 541 11.28 -24.15 -13.35
CA ILE A 541 10.19 -24.48 -14.28
C ILE A 541 9.73 -25.93 -14.09
N ALA A 542 10.68 -26.87 -14.00
CA ALA A 542 10.38 -28.28 -13.79
C ALA A 542 9.74 -28.57 -12.42
N THR A 543 10.13 -27.80 -11.40
CA THR A 543 9.60 -27.92 -10.03
C THR A 543 8.17 -27.40 -9.95
N LEU A 544 7.88 -26.24 -10.55
CA LEU A 544 6.55 -25.59 -10.47
C LEU A 544 5.53 -26.22 -11.43
N ARG A 545 5.96 -26.76 -12.58
CA ARG A 545 5.17 -27.49 -13.59
C ARG A 545 4.10 -26.69 -14.34
N ILE A 546 4.00 -25.39 -14.14
CA ILE A 546 2.90 -24.55 -14.67
C ILE A 546 3.15 -24.00 -16.07
N GLY A 547 4.36 -24.17 -16.65
CA GLY A 547 4.73 -23.55 -17.92
C GLY A 547 5.36 -22.16 -17.76
N LEU A 548 5.48 -21.40 -18.85
CA LEU A 548 6.09 -20.06 -18.92
C LEU A 548 5.26 -19.13 -19.79
N GLY A 549 5.26 -17.84 -19.44
CA GLY A 549 4.61 -16.79 -20.24
C GLY A 549 3.11 -17.04 -20.39
N SER A 550 2.65 -17.10 -21.65
CA SER A 550 1.25 -17.38 -21.99
C SER A 550 0.82 -18.84 -21.77
N GLU A 551 1.77 -19.77 -21.64
CA GLU A 551 1.49 -21.21 -21.39
C GLU A 551 1.30 -21.50 -19.88
N VAL A 552 1.32 -20.48 -19.00
CA VAL A 552 1.14 -20.67 -17.56
C VAL A 552 -0.27 -21.19 -17.25
N ASP A 553 -0.32 -22.42 -16.72
CA ASP A 553 -1.54 -23.10 -16.33
C ASP A 553 -1.51 -23.43 -14.82
N LEU A 554 -2.19 -22.63 -14.03
CA LEU A 554 -2.25 -22.79 -12.57
C LEU A 554 -2.94 -24.10 -12.12
N ALA A 555 -3.76 -24.75 -12.98
CA ALA A 555 -4.34 -26.04 -12.66
C ALA A 555 -3.27 -27.14 -12.50
N LYS A 556 -2.08 -26.94 -13.05
CA LYS A 556 -0.94 -27.85 -12.92
C LYS A 556 0.02 -27.52 -11.76
N LEU A 557 -0.31 -26.48 -10.99
CA LEU A 557 0.53 -26.03 -9.88
C LEU A 557 0.77 -27.16 -8.87
N ARG A 558 2.03 -27.37 -8.50
CA ARG A 558 2.42 -28.43 -7.55
C ARG A 558 2.40 -27.96 -6.12
N TYR A 559 2.66 -26.68 -5.85
CA TYR A 559 2.78 -26.10 -4.52
C TYR A 559 1.89 -24.86 -4.38
N GLY A 560 1.04 -24.86 -3.35
CA GLY A 560 0.11 -23.76 -3.08
C GLY A 560 0.80 -22.48 -2.63
N LYS A 561 1.96 -22.60 -1.97
CA LYS A 561 2.81 -21.48 -1.61
C LYS A 561 4.24 -21.70 -2.13
N VAL A 562 4.79 -20.67 -2.75
CA VAL A 562 6.21 -20.59 -3.14
C VAL A 562 6.85 -19.53 -2.26
N ILE A 563 7.76 -19.94 -1.41
CA ILE A 563 8.34 -19.11 -0.34
C ILE A 563 9.81 -18.87 -0.68
N ILE A 564 10.18 -17.62 -0.92
CA ILE A 564 11.56 -17.19 -1.13
C ILE A 564 12.20 -17.01 0.24
N MET A 565 13.25 -17.74 0.52
CA MET A 565 13.99 -17.74 1.78
C MET A 565 15.48 -17.49 1.50
N THR A 566 15.88 -16.24 1.56
CA THR A 566 17.26 -15.75 1.30
C THR A 566 17.83 -15.11 2.55
N ASP A 567 19.13 -15.00 2.60
CA ASP A 567 19.85 -14.33 3.68
C ASP A 567 19.45 -12.83 3.77
N ALA A 568 19.62 -12.25 4.94
CA ALA A 568 19.28 -10.85 5.20
C ALA A 568 20.39 -9.87 4.75
N ASP A 569 21.32 -10.30 3.92
CA ASP A 569 22.43 -9.54 3.39
C ASP A 569 22.14 -8.97 1.97
N VAL A 570 23.13 -8.29 1.38
CA VAL A 570 23.01 -7.68 0.05
C VAL A 570 22.88 -8.72 -1.07
N ASP A 571 23.53 -9.88 -0.94
CA ASP A 571 23.48 -10.95 -1.94
C ASP A 571 22.13 -11.66 -1.92
N GLY A 572 21.59 -11.95 -0.73
CA GLY A 572 20.25 -12.50 -0.58
C GLY A 572 19.16 -11.56 -1.09
N SER A 573 19.32 -10.24 -0.88
CA SER A 573 18.43 -9.23 -1.43
C SER A 573 18.47 -9.19 -2.96
N HIS A 574 19.65 -9.37 -3.56
CA HIS A 574 19.83 -9.46 -5.00
C HIS A 574 19.19 -10.74 -5.59
N ILE A 575 19.39 -11.90 -4.95
CA ILE A 575 18.77 -13.18 -5.36
C ILE A 575 17.25 -13.07 -5.30
N ARG A 576 16.70 -12.47 -4.24
CA ARG A 576 15.27 -12.19 -4.10
C ARG A 576 14.75 -11.31 -5.25
N SER A 577 15.46 -10.24 -5.59
CA SER A 577 15.09 -9.35 -6.70
C SER A 577 15.11 -10.07 -8.06
N LEU A 578 16.10 -10.94 -8.31
CA LEU A 578 16.16 -11.76 -9.52
C LEU A 578 15.01 -12.77 -9.61
N LEU A 579 14.66 -13.43 -8.49
CA LEU A 579 13.53 -14.35 -8.43
C LEU A 579 12.20 -13.62 -8.65
N LEU A 580 12.00 -12.46 -8.03
CA LEU A 580 10.80 -11.65 -8.24
C LEU A 580 10.70 -11.17 -9.69
N THR A 581 11.81 -10.77 -10.33
CA THR A 581 11.87 -10.45 -11.77
C THR A 581 11.44 -11.65 -12.61
N PHE A 582 11.94 -12.86 -12.30
CA PHE A 582 11.55 -14.08 -12.99
C PHE A 582 10.04 -14.37 -12.85
N PHE A 583 9.49 -14.33 -11.65
CA PHE A 583 8.06 -14.55 -11.43
C PHE A 583 7.21 -13.49 -12.11
N PHE A 584 7.59 -12.22 -12.02
CA PHE A 584 6.87 -11.11 -12.66
C PHE A 584 6.85 -11.23 -14.18
N ARG A 585 8.00 -11.56 -14.81
CA ARG A 585 8.11 -11.62 -16.27
C ARG A 585 7.57 -12.92 -16.86
N GLN A 586 7.75 -14.04 -16.19
CA GLN A 586 7.51 -15.37 -16.78
C GLN A 586 6.36 -16.15 -16.16
N MET A 587 5.95 -15.82 -14.91
CA MET A 587 4.93 -16.53 -14.17
C MET A 587 4.00 -15.57 -13.39
N ARG A 588 3.65 -14.46 -14.02
CA ARG A 588 2.85 -13.38 -13.42
C ARG A 588 1.56 -13.85 -12.74
N PRO A 589 0.81 -14.85 -13.26
CA PRO A 589 -0.38 -15.37 -12.57
C PRO A 589 -0.13 -15.89 -11.15
N LEU A 590 1.12 -16.32 -10.80
CA LEU A 590 1.45 -16.70 -9.43
C LEU A 590 1.44 -15.50 -8.46
N LEU A 591 1.89 -14.33 -8.91
CA LEU A 591 1.86 -13.10 -8.14
C LEU A 591 0.42 -12.60 -7.98
N GLU A 592 -0.33 -12.56 -9.08
CA GLU A 592 -1.70 -12.06 -9.10
C GLU A 592 -2.65 -12.90 -8.25
N ARG A 593 -2.43 -14.22 -8.19
CA ARG A 593 -3.20 -15.14 -7.33
C ARG A 593 -2.65 -15.27 -5.91
N GLY A 594 -1.53 -14.61 -5.61
CA GLY A 594 -0.94 -14.57 -4.26
C GLY A 594 -0.29 -15.87 -3.80
N HIS A 595 0.38 -16.59 -4.71
CA HIS A 595 1.12 -17.82 -4.40
C HIS A 595 2.57 -17.55 -3.96
N ILE A 596 3.10 -16.34 -4.16
CA ILE A 596 4.48 -15.98 -3.85
C ILE A 596 4.58 -15.32 -2.48
N TYR A 597 5.51 -15.79 -1.67
CA TYR A 597 5.80 -15.28 -0.33
C TYR A 597 7.30 -15.08 -0.14
N VAL A 598 7.65 -14.19 0.78
CA VAL A 598 9.03 -14.00 1.27
C VAL A 598 9.05 -14.36 2.75
N ALA A 599 9.91 -15.30 3.12
CA ALA A 599 10.14 -15.64 4.51
C ALA A 599 10.84 -14.48 5.24
N GLN A 600 10.46 -14.27 6.49
CA GLN A 600 11.07 -13.25 7.34
C GLN A 600 11.76 -13.92 8.53
N PRO A 601 13.02 -14.36 8.37
CA PRO A 601 13.80 -14.86 9.50
C PRO A 601 14.05 -13.73 10.51
N PRO A 602 14.15 -14.04 11.81
CA PRO A 602 14.46 -13.04 12.83
C PRO A 602 15.90 -12.52 12.67
N LEU A 603 16.07 -11.21 12.87
CA LEU A 603 17.39 -10.59 12.87
C LEU A 603 18.08 -10.62 14.23
N PHE A 604 17.31 -10.76 15.32
CA PHE A 604 17.86 -10.72 16.67
C PHE A 604 17.36 -11.87 17.53
N GLN A 605 18.22 -12.31 18.45
CA GLN A 605 17.87 -13.22 19.54
C GLN A 605 18.26 -12.55 20.85
N LEU A 606 17.30 -12.45 21.76
CA LEU A 606 17.49 -11.91 23.13
C LEU A 606 17.64 -13.07 24.10
N THR A 607 18.77 -13.14 24.80
CA THR A 607 19.01 -14.14 25.83
C THR A 607 19.39 -13.46 27.14
N LYS A 608 18.99 -14.02 28.28
CA LYS A 608 19.46 -13.49 29.57
C LYS A 608 20.91 -13.87 29.78
N VAL A 609 21.72 -12.89 30.20
CA VAL A 609 23.13 -13.10 30.56
C VAL A 609 23.21 -14.18 31.65
N GLY A 610 24.14 -15.13 31.52
CA GLY A 610 24.29 -16.24 32.46
C GLY A 610 23.24 -17.36 32.32
N SER A 611 22.30 -17.28 31.37
CA SER A 611 21.34 -18.38 31.14
C SER A 611 22.02 -19.60 30.54
N LYS A 612 21.85 -20.75 31.21
CA LYS A 612 22.34 -22.06 30.71
C LYS A 612 21.51 -22.59 29.50
N THR A 613 20.33 -22.00 29.26
CA THR A 613 19.46 -22.40 28.15
C THR A 613 19.68 -21.45 26.99
N LYS A 614 20.08 -21.98 25.81
CA LYS A 614 20.19 -21.19 24.55
C LYS A 614 18.84 -20.74 23.99
N LYS A 615 17.74 -20.99 24.68
CA LYS A 615 16.39 -20.56 24.27
C LYS A 615 16.23 -19.10 24.65
N GLY A 616 16.23 -18.23 23.63
CA GLY A 616 15.97 -16.80 23.74
C GLY A 616 14.71 -16.39 23.00
N GLN A 617 14.30 -15.15 23.20
CA GLN A 617 13.22 -14.54 22.41
C GLN A 617 13.78 -14.11 21.05
N TYR A 618 13.14 -14.54 19.95
CA TYR A 618 13.50 -14.10 18.60
C TYR A 618 12.71 -12.84 18.20
N VAL A 619 13.40 -11.92 17.52
CA VAL A 619 12.85 -10.63 17.12
C VAL A 619 13.17 -10.36 15.65
N LEU A 620 12.14 -9.99 14.89
CA LEU A 620 12.21 -9.88 13.43
C LEU A 620 13.08 -8.72 12.92
N ASN A 621 13.01 -7.55 13.58
CA ASN A 621 13.67 -6.33 13.10
C ASN A 621 14.00 -5.37 14.26
N GLY A 622 14.64 -4.24 13.94
CA GLY A 622 15.02 -3.24 14.93
C GLY A 622 13.82 -2.64 15.69
N LYS A 623 12.70 -2.40 15.02
CA LYS A 623 11.47 -1.91 15.69
C LYS A 623 10.95 -2.94 16.70
N GLY A 624 10.91 -4.20 16.32
CA GLY A 624 10.53 -5.27 17.24
C GLY A 624 11.51 -5.42 18.41
N LEU A 625 12.82 -5.14 18.19
CA LEU A 625 13.81 -5.10 19.28
C LEU A 625 13.50 -4.00 20.26
N ASP A 626 13.24 -2.79 19.80
CA ASP A 626 12.84 -1.67 20.65
C ASP A 626 11.56 -1.97 21.44
N ASP A 627 10.56 -2.57 20.78
CA ASP A 627 9.30 -2.97 21.42
C ASP A 627 9.51 -4.04 22.51
N ALA A 628 10.37 -5.02 22.24
CA ALA A 628 10.71 -6.06 23.21
C ALA A 628 11.46 -5.48 24.42
N LEU A 629 12.47 -4.62 24.19
CA LEU A 629 13.21 -3.96 25.26
C LEU A 629 12.31 -3.06 26.10
N MET A 630 11.44 -2.26 25.48
CA MET A 630 10.47 -1.44 26.21
C MET A 630 9.48 -2.29 27.02
N THR A 631 9.02 -3.43 26.50
CA THR A 631 8.13 -4.33 27.21
C THR A 631 8.80 -4.88 28.47
N ILE A 632 10.05 -5.34 28.36
CA ILE A 632 10.87 -5.82 29.48
C ILE A 632 11.10 -4.70 30.51
N GLY A 633 11.34 -3.45 30.03
CA GLY A 633 11.47 -2.28 30.88
C GLY A 633 10.20 -2.00 31.68
N ILE A 634 9.04 -2.01 31.03
CA ILE A 634 7.71 -1.80 31.64
C ILE A 634 7.44 -2.85 32.73
N GLU A 635 7.80 -4.11 32.50
CA GLU A 635 7.62 -5.20 33.46
C GLU A 635 8.58 -5.11 34.68
N SER A 636 9.68 -4.36 34.50
CA SER A 636 10.77 -4.30 35.47
C SER A 636 10.79 -3.04 36.33
N ALA A 637 10.05 -1.99 35.97
CA ALA A 637 10.14 -0.68 36.58
C ALA A 637 8.78 0.05 36.67
N ALA A 638 8.68 0.96 37.64
CA ALA A 638 7.54 1.88 37.78
C ALA A 638 7.98 3.29 37.42
N LEU A 639 7.16 4.04 36.70
CA LEU A 639 7.40 5.46 36.44
C LEU A 639 6.86 6.30 37.59
N VAL A 640 7.72 7.16 38.14
CA VAL A 640 7.36 8.08 39.20
C VAL A 640 7.42 9.51 38.70
N VAL A 641 6.35 10.26 38.93
CA VAL A 641 6.27 11.70 38.67
C VAL A 641 6.48 12.43 39.99
N ARG A 642 7.38 13.41 39.99
CA ARG A 642 7.83 14.13 41.20
C ARG A 642 7.57 15.62 41.07
N ASP A 643 7.36 16.25 42.23
CA ASP A 643 7.42 17.71 42.39
C ASP A 643 8.87 18.13 42.61
N VAL A 644 9.38 18.88 41.66
CA VAL A 644 10.78 19.42 41.70
C VAL A 644 10.80 20.92 41.94
N SER A 645 9.64 21.54 42.22
CA SER A 645 9.54 23.00 42.41
C SER A 645 10.27 23.49 43.66
N ALA A 646 10.35 22.64 44.69
CA ALA A 646 11.00 22.97 45.98
C ALA A 646 12.50 22.63 46.04
N LEU A 647 13.08 22.10 44.96
CA LEU A 647 14.49 21.74 44.91
C LEU A 647 15.34 23.01 44.77
N ASP A 648 16.25 23.25 45.70
CA ASP A 648 17.18 24.36 45.68
C ASP A 648 18.62 23.84 45.41
N PRO A 649 19.24 24.21 44.26
CA PRO A 649 20.61 23.82 43.97
C PRO A 649 21.65 24.33 45.02
N GLU A 650 21.32 25.40 45.75
CA GLU A 650 22.18 26.00 46.76
C GLU A 650 22.03 25.38 48.15
N ASP A 651 20.91 24.68 48.45
CA ASP A 651 20.71 23.98 49.72
C ASP A 651 20.76 22.45 49.56
N PRO A 652 21.87 21.79 49.94
CA PRO A 652 21.99 20.31 49.87
C PRO A 652 20.98 19.56 50.72
N ARG A 653 20.28 20.21 51.66
CA ARG A 653 19.25 19.58 52.50
C ARG A 653 17.87 19.55 51.85
N ALA A 654 17.68 20.37 50.79
CA ALA A 654 16.43 20.48 50.06
C ALA A 654 16.32 19.48 48.85
N ASN A 655 17.15 18.42 48.84
CA ASN A 655 17.29 17.51 47.70
C ASN A 655 16.29 16.35 47.68
N GLN A 656 15.20 16.42 48.45
CA GLN A 656 14.13 15.42 48.43
C GLN A 656 12.96 15.89 47.56
N ALA A 657 12.84 15.33 46.36
CA ALA A 657 11.65 15.54 45.52
C ALA A 657 10.46 14.74 46.03
N LYS A 658 9.29 15.38 46.19
CA LYS A 658 8.09 14.74 46.63
C LYS A 658 7.49 13.91 45.49
N GLU A 659 7.21 12.61 45.73
CA GLU A 659 6.47 11.78 44.79
C GLU A 659 5.02 12.27 44.69
N LEU A 660 4.59 12.64 43.49
CA LEU A 660 3.21 13.04 43.18
C LEU A 660 2.39 11.85 42.71
N ARG A 661 2.97 11.00 41.86
CA ARG A 661 2.27 9.87 41.29
C ARG A 661 3.23 8.75 40.94
N ARG A 662 2.77 7.50 41.12
CA ARG A 662 3.43 6.28 40.66
C ARG A 662 2.55 5.61 39.64
N ILE A 663 3.11 5.20 38.50
CA ILE A 663 2.40 4.65 37.35
C ILE A 663 3.01 3.29 37.02
N GLU A 664 2.17 2.26 37.03
CA GLU A 664 2.56 0.85 36.89
C GLU A 664 1.55 0.08 36.01
N GLY A 665 1.94 -1.13 35.58
CA GLY A 665 1.03 -2.09 34.92
C GLY A 665 0.41 -1.61 33.60
N SER A 666 -0.90 -1.77 33.46
CA SER A 666 -1.63 -1.40 32.24
C SER A 666 -1.61 0.10 31.97
N THR A 667 -1.68 0.93 33.03
CA THR A 667 -1.59 2.39 32.92
C THR A 667 -0.21 2.81 32.37
N LEU A 668 0.86 2.18 32.84
CA LEU A 668 2.21 2.45 32.32
C LEU A 668 2.34 2.07 30.83
N ARG A 669 1.80 0.92 30.44
CA ARG A 669 1.79 0.53 29.01
C ARG A 669 1.07 1.57 28.16
N ARG A 670 -0.07 2.10 28.63
CA ARG A 670 -0.80 3.15 27.93
C ARG A 670 0.01 4.45 27.84
N VAL A 671 0.62 4.88 28.95
CA VAL A 671 1.50 6.07 28.97
C VAL A 671 2.67 5.94 28.00
N VAL A 672 3.37 4.80 27.98
CA VAL A 672 4.48 4.55 27.03
C VAL A 672 3.99 4.60 25.58
N HIS A 673 2.83 4.03 25.29
CA HIS A 673 2.24 4.09 23.94
C HIS A 673 1.93 5.55 23.53
N LEU A 674 1.34 6.33 24.40
CA LEU A 674 1.06 7.75 24.13
C LEU A 674 2.31 8.59 23.97
N LEU A 675 3.36 8.34 24.78
CA LEU A 675 4.64 9.05 24.68
C LEU A 675 5.37 8.72 23.37
N ARG A 676 5.29 7.48 22.86
CA ARG A 676 5.84 7.12 21.55
C ARG A 676 5.12 7.90 20.44
N ARG A 677 3.80 7.93 20.49
CA ARG A 677 3.00 8.67 19.49
C ARG A 677 3.27 10.18 19.58
N LEU A 678 3.40 10.71 20.79
CA LEU A 678 3.84 12.09 21.01
C LEU A 678 5.21 12.36 20.36
N GLY A 679 6.19 11.47 20.54
CA GLY A 679 7.51 11.60 19.93
C GLY A 679 7.46 11.66 18.40
N GLU A 680 6.64 10.80 17.77
CA GLU A 680 6.43 10.81 16.31
C GLU A 680 5.88 12.15 15.82
N LEU A 681 4.82 12.67 16.47
CA LEU A 681 4.21 13.94 16.07
C LEU A 681 5.11 15.15 16.33
N VAL A 682 5.86 15.12 17.42
CA VAL A 682 6.87 16.16 17.71
C VAL A 682 7.96 16.18 16.63
N GLU A 683 8.42 15.01 16.21
CA GLU A 683 9.41 14.90 15.12
C GLU A 683 8.84 15.46 13.81
N VAL A 684 7.59 15.17 13.49
CA VAL A 684 6.88 15.75 12.34
C VAL A 684 6.84 17.27 12.42
N SER A 685 6.39 17.83 13.55
CA SER A 685 6.31 19.27 13.78
C SER A 685 7.67 19.96 13.60
N GLN A 686 8.73 19.40 14.22
CA GLN A 686 10.10 19.94 14.12
C GLN A 686 10.62 19.92 12.68
N ARG A 687 10.39 18.84 11.92
CA ARG A 687 10.81 18.74 10.52
C ARG A 687 10.03 19.71 9.60
N ARG A 688 8.81 20.05 9.95
CA ARG A 688 8.02 21.10 9.29
C ARG A 688 8.51 22.52 9.63
N GLY A 689 9.57 22.64 10.43
CA GLY A 689 10.12 23.92 10.85
C GLY A 689 9.27 24.62 11.92
N VAL A 690 8.50 23.84 12.67
CA VAL A 690 7.73 24.31 13.83
C VAL A 690 8.33 23.67 15.08
N PRO A 691 9.20 24.39 15.81
CA PRO A 691 9.77 23.84 17.04
C PRO A 691 8.67 23.53 18.04
N PHE A 692 8.69 22.35 18.61
CA PHE A 692 7.61 21.90 19.51
C PHE A 692 7.47 22.78 20.77
N HIS A 693 8.59 23.30 21.28
CA HIS A 693 8.56 24.24 22.40
C HIS A 693 7.83 25.55 22.07
N ASP A 694 7.82 26.01 20.80
CA ASP A 694 7.03 27.17 20.37
C ASP A 694 5.54 26.87 20.37
N LEU A 695 5.14 25.67 19.99
CA LEU A 695 3.74 25.22 20.10
C LEU A 695 3.29 25.15 21.55
N LEU A 696 4.12 24.63 22.45
CA LEU A 696 3.85 24.59 23.88
C LEU A 696 3.73 25.98 24.51
N ARG A 697 4.50 26.98 24.01
CA ARG A 697 4.38 28.39 24.44
C ARG A 697 3.12 29.06 23.90
N ALA A 698 2.73 28.73 22.67
CA ALA A 698 1.55 29.30 22.03
C ALA A 698 0.24 28.72 22.57
N ARG A 699 0.30 27.63 23.35
CA ARG A 699 -0.87 26.96 23.92
C ARG A 699 -1.70 27.92 24.78
N THR A 700 -2.95 28.15 24.41
CA THR A 700 -3.89 28.96 25.19
C THR A 700 -4.65 28.10 26.19
N TRP A 701 -4.91 28.68 27.37
CA TRP A 701 -5.68 28.04 28.42
C TRP A 701 -7.04 28.74 28.50
N ASP A 702 -8.10 28.10 27.98
CA ASP A 702 -9.45 28.64 28.15
C ASP A 702 -9.89 28.46 29.59
N ASN A 703 -10.05 29.60 30.26
CA ASN A 703 -10.55 29.71 31.63
C ASN A 703 -12.08 29.71 31.63
N VAL A 704 -12.80 28.80 31.08
CA VAL A 704 -14.24 28.64 31.42
C VAL A 704 -14.88 27.47 30.68
N SER A 705 -15.01 26.33 31.33
CA SER A 705 -16.20 25.52 31.16
C SER A 705 -16.94 25.48 32.51
N ALA A 706 -18.25 25.50 32.48
CA ALA A 706 -19.13 25.46 33.67
C ALA A 706 -18.96 24.19 34.53
N ALA A 707 -18.04 23.30 34.18
CA ALA A 707 -17.70 22.07 34.88
C ALA A 707 -16.30 22.09 35.53
N GLY A 708 -15.54 23.22 35.53
CA GLY A 708 -14.26 23.34 36.21
C GLY A 708 -13.09 22.63 35.52
N ALA A 709 -13.22 22.14 34.30
CA ALA A 709 -12.14 21.58 33.49
C ALA A 709 -11.51 22.67 32.62
N THR A 710 -10.21 22.90 32.78
CA THR A 710 -9.41 23.76 31.91
C THR A 710 -9.13 23.01 30.61
N HIS A 711 -9.79 23.37 29.54
CA HIS A 711 -9.38 22.94 28.18
C HIS A 711 -8.30 23.89 27.67
N SER A 712 -7.19 23.33 27.22
CA SER A 712 -6.16 24.09 26.53
C SER A 712 -6.08 23.60 25.10
N THR A 713 -5.99 24.51 24.15
CA THR A 713 -5.90 24.21 22.73
C THR A 713 -4.61 24.73 22.11
N LEU A 714 -4.03 23.91 21.25
CA LEU A 714 -2.90 24.30 20.40
C LEU A 714 -3.42 25.11 19.20
N PRO A 715 -2.58 25.98 18.61
CA PRO A 715 -2.97 26.70 17.39
C PRO A 715 -3.18 25.72 16.23
N THR A 716 -4.22 25.97 15.44
CA THR A 716 -4.54 25.15 14.25
C THR A 716 -3.87 25.65 12.98
N HIS A 717 -3.42 26.91 12.95
CA HIS A 717 -2.80 27.54 11.78
C HIS A 717 -1.53 28.29 12.17
N ARG A 718 -0.59 28.35 11.23
CA ARG A 718 0.59 29.17 11.29
C ARG A 718 0.71 30.03 10.05
N VAL A 719 0.79 31.34 10.24
CA VAL A 719 1.04 32.32 9.19
C VAL A 719 2.51 32.70 9.24
N THR A 720 3.22 32.51 8.13
CA THR A 720 4.65 32.89 8.02
C THR A 720 4.85 33.88 6.89
N TRP A 721 5.65 34.93 7.13
CA TRP A 721 6.04 35.90 6.13
C TRP A 721 7.50 36.32 6.35
N ARG A 722 8.07 37.05 5.40
CA ARG A 722 9.43 37.56 5.53
C ARG A 722 9.54 38.56 6.68
N GLY A 723 10.11 38.14 7.79
CA GLY A 723 10.31 39.00 8.99
C GLY A 723 9.40 38.66 10.18
N GLY A 724 8.52 37.60 10.07
CA GLY A 724 7.69 37.21 11.21
C GLY A 724 6.86 35.97 11.01
N MET A 725 6.25 35.54 12.09
CA MET A 725 5.24 34.48 12.11
C MET A 725 4.16 34.81 13.13
N ALA A 726 2.96 34.25 12.94
CA ALA A 726 1.87 34.29 13.90
C ALA A 726 1.18 32.93 13.93
N HIS A 727 0.63 32.59 15.09
CA HIS A 727 -0.23 31.43 15.27
C HIS A 727 -1.70 31.90 15.29
N ALA A 728 -2.60 31.07 14.78
CA ALA A 728 -4.04 31.30 14.79
C ALA A 728 -4.78 30.01 15.14
N TRP A 729 -5.94 30.12 15.75
CA TRP A 729 -6.78 28.98 16.18
C TRP A 729 -7.93 28.70 15.22
N SER A 730 -8.03 29.47 14.16
CA SER A 730 -8.95 29.27 13.05
C SER A 730 -8.37 29.85 11.75
N GLU A 731 -8.88 29.38 10.60
CA GLU A 731 -8.54 29.96 9.30
C GLU A 731 -8.93 31.45 9.22
N GLN A 732 -10.03 31.84 9.81
CA GLN A 732 -10.50 33.24 9.87
C GLN A 732 -9.51 34.14 10.62
N GLU A 733 -8.95 33.67 11.74
CA GLU A 733 -7.88 34.40 12.43
C GLU A 733 -6.60 34.46 11.63
N ALA A 734 -6.24 33.39 10.93
CA ALA A 734 -5.06 33.39 10.05
C ALA A 734 -5.20 34.40 8.91
N LEU A 735 -6.38 34.49 8.30
CA LEU A 735 -6.68 35.49 7.26
C LEU A 735 -6.77 36.91 7.85
N ALA A 736 -7.27 37.08 9.06
CA ALA A 736 -7.27 38.37 9.76
C ALA A 736 -5.84 38.88 10.00
N VAL A 737 -4.91 38.00 10.39
CA VAL A 737 -3.48 38.35 10.52
C VAL A 737 -2.89 38.84 9.21
N ILE A 738 -3.20 38.19 8.08
CA ILE A 738 -2.73 38.59 6.75
C ILE A 738 -3.26 39.97 6.41
N THR A 739 -4.55 40.22 6.66
CA THR A 739 -5.21 41.51 6.37
C THR A 739 -4.64 42.62 7.25
N GLU A 740 -4.49 42.39 8.55
CA GLU A 740 -3.94 43.35 9.52
C GLU A 740 -2.50 43.74 9.19
N LYS A 741 -1.70 42.79 8.73
CA LYS A 741 -0.30 43.03 8.35
C LYS A 741 -0.14 43.54 6.91
N GLY A 742 -1.21 43.66 6.12
CA GLY A 742 -1.13 44.05 4.72
C GLY A 742 -0.39 43.09 3.82
N LEU A 743 -0.43 41.82 4.13
CA LEU A 743 0.27 40.76 3.41
C LEU A 743 -0.62 40.19 2.29
N SER A 744 0.01 39.56 1.31
CA SER A 744 -0.65 38.80 0.24
C SER A 744 -0.32 37.31 0.39
N LEU A 745 -1.30 36.44 0.14
CA LEU A 745 -1.04 34.98 0.13
C LEU A 745 -0.07 34.62 -0.99
N ALA A 746 0.94 33.83 -0.66
CA ALA A 746 1.82 33.22 -1.62
C ALA A 746 1.06 32.14 -2.40
N ASP A 747 0.94 32.29 -3.73
CA ASP A 747 0.43 31.23 -4.59
C ASP A 747 1.37 30.01 -4.49
N HIS A 748 0.90 28.90 -3.96
CA HIS A 748 1.63 27.62 -4.01
C HIS A 748 1.82 27.08 -5.45
N ALA A 749 1.26 27.78 -6.47
CA ALA A 749 1.30 27.38 -7.87
C ALA A 749 2.51 27.90 -8.67
N ALA A 750 3.38 28.68 -8.08
CA ALA A 750 4.60 29.07 -8.76
C ALA A 750 5.76 28.15 -8.36
N ALA A 751 5.78 26.93 -8.90
CA ALA A 751 7.05 26.22 -9.05
C ALA A 751 8.02 27.12 -9.84
N PRO A 752 9.33 27.17 -9.48
CA PRO A 752 10.30 27.96 -10.24
C PRO A 752 10.25 27.47 -11.70
N ALA A 753 10.00 28.41 -12.62
CA ALA A 753 10.02 28.14 -14.04
C ALA A 753 11.34 27.43 -14.38
N GLN A 754 11.24 26.25 -14.94
CA GLN A 754 12.42 25.54 -15.44
C GLN A 754 13.14 26.42 -16.47
N PRO A 755 14.47 26.53 -16.43
CA PRO A 755 15.22 27.42 -17.30
C PRO A 755 15.37 26.96 -18.75
N ASN A 756 14.44 26.12 -19.29
CA ASN A 756 14.50 25.61 -20.65
C ASN A 756 13.17 25.72 -21.41
N ALA A 757 12.57 26.91 -21.41
CA ALA A 757 11.56 27.25 -22.44
C ALA A 757 12.19 28.29 -23.39
N ILE A 758 13.01 27.84 -24.30
CA ILE A 758 13.40 28.63 -25.48
C ILE A 758 12.52 28.12 -26.62
N VAL A 759 11.57 28.93 -27.02
CA VAL A 759 11.35 29.43 -28.38
C VAL A 759 10.26 30.52 -28.31
N ALA A 760 10.67 31.74 -28.18
CA ALA A 760 9.81 32.86 -28.47
C ALA A 760 9.83 33.15 -29.97
N THR A 761 8.69 33.24 -30.60
CA THR A 761 8.50 33.78 -31.94
C THR A 761 8.94 35.23 -31.97
N PRO A 762 9.71 35.69 -32.96
CA PRO A 762 10.15 37.08 -33.02
C PRO A 762 8.99 38.03 -33.34
N GLY A 763 8.64 38.91 -32.38
CA GLY A 763 7.72 40.00 -32.66
C GLY A 763 6.78 40.47 -31.58
N GLU A 764 6.56 39.74 -30.48
CA GLU A 764 5.75 40.25 -29.36
C GLU A 764 6.62 40.56 -28.15
N VAL A 765 6.65 41.84 -27.77
CA VAL A 765 7.23 42.27 -26.49
C VAL A 765 6.22 41.91 -25.38
N PRO A 766 6.52 40.96 -24.47
CA PRO A 766 5.60 40.69 -23.39
C PRO A 766 5.49 41.91 -22.49
N ALA A 767 4.26 42.23 -22.09
CA ALA A 767 4.00 43.29 -21.11
C ALA A 767 4.80 42.96 -19.81
N PRO A 768 5.39 43.98 -19.15
CA PRO A 768 6.16 43.74 -17.94
C PRO A 768 5.24 43.16 -16.88
N THR A 769 5.52 41.94 -16.47
CA THR A 769 4.88 41.33 -15.30
C THR A 769 5.11 42.24 -14.10
N PRO A 770 4.08 42.59 -13.32
CA PRO A 770 4.26 43.44 -12.14
C PRO A 770 5.25 42.73 -11.20
N VAL A 771 6.30 43.43 -10.82
CA VAL A 771 7.27 42.97 -9.83
C VAL A 771 6.51 42.81 -8.52
N ARG A 772 6.11 41.57 -8.16
CA ARG A 772 5.51 41.27 -6.86
C ARG A 772 6.59 41.50 -5.80
N ASP A 773 6.30 42.33 -4.81
CA ASP A 773 7.18 42.50 -3.65
C ASP A 773 7.12 41.22 -2.81
N LEU A 774 8.16 40.39 -2.95
CA LEU A 774 8.30 39.12 -2.23
C LEU A 774 8.33 39.30 -0.70
N SER A 775 8.54 40.54 -0.21
CA SER A 775 8.54 40.83 1.23
C SER A 775 7.13 40.84 1.83
N LEU A 776 6.10 41.01 1.00
CA LEU A 776 4.68 41.00 1.41
C LEU A 776 3.99 39.66 1.25
N LEU A 777 4.68 38.62 0.82
CA LEU A 777 4.10 37.28 0.69
C LEU A 777 4.04 36.58 2.03
N ALA A 778 2.85 36.03 2.36
CA ALA A 778 2.60 35.19 3.51
C ALA A 778 2.15 33.79 3.08
N VAL A 779 2.55 32.79 3.83
CA VAL A 779 2.12 31.39 3.69
C VAL A 779 1.29 31.03 4.91
N ILE A 780 0.06 30.59 4.71
CA ILE A 780 -0.73 29.93 5.74
C ILE A 780 -0.42 28.44 5.68
N ARG A 781 -0.15 27.85 6.84
CA ARG A 781 0.00 26.40 7.00
C ARG A 781 -0.91 25.94 8.11
N GLU A 782 -1.78 25.02 7.80
CA GLU A 782 -2.60 24.33 8.78
C GLU A 782 -1.76 23.30 9.55
N LEU A 783 -1.96 23.21 10.86
CA LEU A 783 -1.23 22.34 11.78
C LEU A 783 -2.16 21.21 12.23
N HIS A 784 -2.46 20.30 11.32
CA HIS A 784 -3.39 19.18 11.55
C HIS A 784 -2.97 18.28 12.71
N GLU A 785 -1.66 18.09 12.88
CA GLU A 785 -1.08 17.32 13.99
C GLU A 785 -1.48 17.83 15.37
N ASN A 786 -1.79 19.10 15.49
CA ASN A 786 -2.11 19.73 16.76
C ASN A 786 -3.45 19.25 17.35
N ARG A 787 -4.41 18.85 16.52
CA ARG A 787 -5.66 18.21 17.00
C ARG A 787 -5.37 16.88 17.72
N GLU A 788 -4.48 16.07 17.20
CA GLU A 788 -4.08 14.82 17.84
C GLU A 788 -3.20 15.07 19.06
N LEU A 789 -2.28 16.05 18.99
CA LEU A 789 -1.44 16.46 20.12
C LEU A 789 -2.31 16.91 21.32
N ASP A 790 -3.36 17.69 21.10
CA ASP A 790 -4.27 18.11 22.17
C ASP A 790 -4.97 16.93 22.84
N ARG A 791 -5.43 15.94 22.05
CA ARG A 791 -6.02 14.70 22.59
C ARG A 791 -4.99 13.92 23.43
N LEU A 792 -3.75 13.78 22.93
CA LEU A 792 -2.67 13.11 23.64
C LEU A 792 -2.31 13.83 24.95
N PHE A 793 -2.28 15.16 24.96
CA PHE A 793 -2.01 15.95 26.16
C PHE A 793 -3.11 15.77 27.21
N ALA A 794 -4.37 15.79 26.78
CA ALA A 794 -5.49 15.58 27.69
C ALA A 794 -5.44 14.18 28.31
N GLU A 795 -5.15 13.14 27.52
CA GLU A 795 -5.08 11.76 27.98
C GLU A 795 -3.86 11.54 28.90
N LEU A 796 -2.65 12.01 28.55
CA LEU A 796 -1.48 11.93 29.40
C LEU A 796 -1.70 12.66 30.74
N GLY A 797 -2.31 13.84 30.70
CA GLY A 797 -2.67 14.60 31.90
C GLY A 797 -3.65 13.83 32.81
N SER A 798 -4.67 13.18 32.25
CA SER A 798 -5.62 12.34 33.00
C SER A 798 -4.93 11.12 33.66
N LEU A 799 -3.88 10.60 33.03
CA LEU A 799 -3.07 9.50 33.57
C LEU A 799 -2.00 9.98 34.59
N GLY A 800 -1.88 11.30 34.78
CA GLY A 800 -1.00 11.90 35.78
C GLY A 800 0.42 12.23 35.23
N VAL A 801 0.59 12.26 33.91
CA VAL A 801 1.85 12.71 33.27
C VAL A 801 1.64 14.13 32.76
N PRO A 802 2.27 15.14 33.39
CA PRO A 802 2.11 16.53 32.95
C PRO A 802 2.78 16.74 31.58
N VAL A 803 2.08 17.44 30.70
CA VAL A 803 2.64 17.85 29.39
C VAL A 803 2.66 19.38 29.34
N GLY A 804 3.85 19.93 29.34
CA GLY A 804 4.09 21.36 29.30
C GLY A 804 5.54 21.65 28.96
N ILE A 805 5.85 22.93 28.80
CA ILE A 805 7.18 23.35 28.39
C ILE A 805 8.28 22.88 29.37
N GLU A 806 8.02 22.97 30.66
CA GLU A 806 8.96 22.48 31.69
C GLU A 806 9.13 20.95 31.60
N ALA A 807 8.05 20.19 31.53
CA ALA A 807 8.11 18.72 31.46
C ALA A 807 8.83 18.21 30.18
N TYR A 808 8.78 18.99 29.10
CA TYR A 808 9.42 18.63 27.82
C TYR A 808 10.87 19.12 27.69
N CYS A 809 11.21 20.33 28.21
CA CYS A 809 12.48 20.99 27.99
C CYS A 809 13.43 20.93 29.19
N ASP A 810 12.94 20.55 30.41
CA ASP A 810 13.76 20.55 31.59
C ASP A 810 15.02 19.69 31.42
N ALA A 811 16.16 20.24 31.80
CA ALA A 811 17.38 19.49 32.02
C ALA A 811 17.53 19.15 33.50
N GLN A 812 18.13 18.01 33.79
CA GLN A 812 18.48 17.68 35.17
C GLN A 812 19.44 18.70 35.71
N ARG A 813 19.14 19.27 36.88
CA ARG A 813 19.94 20.32 37.54
C ARG A 813 21.05 19.69 38.37
N GLU A 814 22.16 20.41 38.51
CA GLU A 814 23.29 20.03 39.34
C GLU A 814 23.33 20.94 40.59
N SER A 815 23.64 20.36 41.74
CA SER A 815 23.85 21.11 42.99
C SER A 815 25.21 21.80 43.00
N VAL A 816 25.39 22.73 43.91
CA VAL A 816 26.71 23.39 44.15
C VAL A 816 27.79 22.39 44.55
N THR A 817 27.45 21.20 45.03
CA THR A 817 28.40 20.14 45.38
C THR A 817 28.77 19.25 44.19
N GLY A 818 28.15 19.45 43.00
CA GLY A 818 28.36 18.63 41.81
C GLY A 818 27.48 17.39 41.76
N ASP A 819 26.55 17.24 42.68
CA ASP A 819 25.59 16.13 42.68
C ASP A 819 24.38 16.46 41.81
N MET A 820 23.94 15.48 41.00
CA MET A 820 22.73 15.64 40.20
C MET A 820 21.47 15.60 41.07
N LEU A 821 20.66 16.65 41.00
CA LEU A 821 19.38 16.74 41.71
C LEU A 821 18.34 15.76 41.12
N PRO A 822 17.34 15.30 41.93
CA PRO A 822 16.25 14.50 41.41
C PRO A 822 15.56 15.16 40.24
N ALA A 823 15.26 14.36 39.20
CA ALA A 823 14.51 14.81 38.03
C ALA A 823 12.99 14.74 38.29
N ARG A 824 12.19 15.41 37.43
CA ARG A 824 10.73 15.37 37.46
C ARG A 824 10.18 13.96 37.25
N PHE A 825 10.86 13.18 36.41
CA PHE A 825 10.49 11.79 36.13
C PHE A 825 11.61 10.86 36.60
N ALA A 826 11.24 9.71 37.13
CA ALA A 826 12.19 8.68 37.49
C ALA A 826 11.60 7.29 37.36
N TRP A 827 12.44 6.33 37.06
CA TRP A 827 12.10 4.91 37.10
C TRP A 827 12.54 4.30 38.40
N VAL A 828 11.65 3.63 39.11
CA VAL A 828 11.94 2.85 40.31
C VAL A 828 11.95 1.39 39.87
N LEU A 829 13.13 0.74 40.00
CA LEU A 829 13.31 -0.65 39.59
C LEU A 829 12.71 -1.61 40.62
N GLY A 830 12.10 -2.70 40.14
CA GLY A 830 11.67 -3.80 40.98
C GLY A 830 12.91 -4.51 41.60
N SER A 831 12.77 -5.10 42.80
CA SER A 831 13.89 -5.70 43.57
C SER A 831 14.70 -6.72 42.74
N ALA A 832 14.04 -7.60 42.00
CA ALA A 832 14.69 -8.60 41.13
C ALA A 832 15.55 -7.98 40.02
N LYS A 833 15.12 -6.88 39.40
CA LYS A 833 15.86 -6.20 38.32
C LYS A 833 17.01 -5.35 38.88
N ALA A 834 16.83 -4.78 40.05
CA ALA A 834 17.88 -4.05 40.75
C ALA A 834 19.05 -4.98 41.15
N GLU A 835 18.76 -6.20 41.61
CA GLU A 835 19.75 -7.25 41.91
C GLU A 835 20.46 -7.75 40.64
N GLU A 836 19.71 -7.95 39.52
CA GLU A 836 20.27 -8.38 38.24
C GLU A 836 21.26 -7.35 37.67
N ILE A 837 20.93 -6.06 37.79
CA ILE A 837 21.79 -4.96 37.34
C ILE A 837 23.01 -4.83 38.23
N ALA A 838 22.89 -5.00 39.54
CA ALA A 838 24.00 -5.00 40.46
C ALA A 838 24.98 -6.16 40.21
N ALA A 839 24.46 -7.37 39.88
CA ALA A 839 25.25 -8.55 39.55
C ALA A 839 26.02 -8.37 38.20
N SER A 840 25.36 -7.88 37.16
CA SER A 840 26.00 -7.68 35.86
C SER A 840 27.08 -6.57 35.86
N GLY A 841 26.94 -5.57 36.74
CA GLY A 841 27.95 -4.54 36.94
C GLY A 841 29.21 -5.07 37.61
N ALA A 842 29.10 -6.09 38.46
CA ALA A 842 30.24 -6.71 39.15
C ALA A 842 31.04 -7.64 38.23
N GLU A 843 30.43 -8.26 37.22
CA GLU A 843 31.16 -9.12 36.26
C GLU A 843 31.97 -8.27 35.27
N HIS A 844 31.47 -7.10 34.82
CA HIS A 844 32.19 -6.22 33.93
C HIS A 844 33.40 -5.54 34.62
N ASP A 845 33.29 -5.22 35.91
CA ASP A 845 34.42 -4.67 36.69
C ASP A 845 35.52 -5.72 36.95
N ALA A 846 35.21 -7.03 36.87
CA ALA A 846 36.16 -8.13 37.00
C ALA A 846 36.90 -8.43 35.68
N GLU A 847 36.26 -8.27 34.52
CA GLU A 847 36.92 -8.45 33.20
C GLU A 847 37.85 -7.27 32.84
N ASP A 848 37.47 -6.03 33.15
CA ASP A 848 38.36 -4.85 32.99
C ASP A 848 39.59 -4.86 33.92
N ALA A 849 39.51 -5.47 35.07
CA ALA A 849 40.64 -5.65 35.99
C ALA A 849 41.65 -6.71 35.50
N SER A 850 41.25 -7.61 34.59
CA SER A 850 42.11 -8.70 34.07
C SER A 850 42.86 -8.35 32.77
N SER A 851 42.53 -7.22 32.11
CA SER A 851 43.11 -6.78 30.82
C SER A 851 43.97 -5.53 30.98
N GLY A 852 44.74 -5.40 32.06
CA GLY A 852 45.70 -4.33 32.29
C GLY A 852 46.88 -4.36 31.33
N GLY A 853 46.78 -3.72 30.17
CA GLY A 853 47.82 -3.52 29.16
C GLY A 853 47.73 -2.12 28.52
N SER A 854 48.65 -1.27 28.92
CA SER A 854 49.06 0.06 28.45
C SER A 854 48.59 0.50 27.07
N GLY A 855 47.88 1.65 27.04
CA GLY A 855 47.66 2.44 25.83
C GLY A 855 46.98 3.75 26.17
N GLY A 856 47.76 4.86 26.24
CA GLY A 856 47.24 6.19 26.53
C GLY A 856 46.40 6.75 25.40
N GLY A 857 45.25 7.32 25.75
CA GLY A 857 44.38 8.08 24.91
C GLY A 857 43.39 8.87 25.74
N ASN A 858 43.61 10.18 25.74
CA ASN A 858 42.88 11.21 26.47
C ASN A 858 41.48 11.44 25.85
N GLY A 859 40.42 11.50 26.61
CA GLY A 859 39.15 12.12 26.23
C GLY A 859 37.90 11.24 26.46
N GLY A 860 37.13 11.55 27.50
CA GLY A 860 35.72 11.05 27.62
C GLY A 860 35.31 10.40 28.94
N GLY A 861 36.02 10.70 30.05
CA GLY A 861 35.80 10.01 31.33
C GLY A 861 34.61 10.43 32.21
N THR A 862 33.87 11.48 31.89
CA THR A 862 32.85 12.04 32.82
C THR A 862 31.45 11.46 32.64
N ALA A 863 31.02 11.06 31.44
CA ALA A 863 29.68 10.58 31.19
C ALA A 863 29.42 9.12 31.68
N VAL A 864 30.49 8.31 31.75
CA VAL A 864 30.38 6.89 32.18
C VAL A 864 30.32 6.78 33.72
N ALA A 865 30.96 7.69 34.46
CA ALA A 865 30.98 7.66 35.93
C ALA A 865 29.63 8.05 36.55
N VAL A 866 28.89 8.98 35.93
CA VAL A 866 27.55 9.43 36.39
C VAL A 866 26.51 8.30 36.20
N LYS A 867 26.60 7.52 35.13
CA LYS A 867 25.72 6.34 34.89
C LYS A 867 25.92 5.23 35.92
N LYS A 868 27.13 5.06 36.48
CA LYS A 868 27.42 4.01 37.48
C LYS A 868 26.90 4.33 38.89
N ALA A 869 26.76 5.61 39.27
CA ALA A 869 26.30 5.99 40.61
C ALA A 869 24.79 5.85 40.81
N SER A 870 23.97 6.09 39.74
CA SER A 870 22.50 6.02 39.82
C SER A 870 21.96 4.60 39.86
N ALA A 871 22.68 3.62 39.31
CA ALA A 871 22.21 2.20 39.24
C ALA A 871 22.23 1.49 40.62
N ARG A 872 23.04 1.97 41.57
CA ARG A 872 23.12 1.41 42.95
C ARG A 872 21.94 1.77 43.85
N SER A 873 21.17 2.80 43.49
CA SER A 873 20.01 3.25 44.27
C SER A 873 18.66 2.61 43.87
N GLY A 874 18.64 1.78 42.82
CA GLY A 874 17.39 1.21 42.27
C GLY A 874 16.49 2.28 41.59
N VAL A 875 17.00 3.47 41.33
CA VAL A 875 16.31 4.58 40.70
C VAL A 875 17.07 5.01 39.46
N VAL A 876 16.39 5.20 38.34
CA VAL A 876 16.94 5.75 37.09
C VAL A 876 16.23 7.06 36.78
N GLU A 877 16.96 8.15 36.73
CA GLU A 877 16.41 9.48 36.51
C GLU A 877 16.10 9.70 34.99
N ALA A 878 14.97 10.36 34.68
CA ALA A 878 14.59 10.81 33.36
C ALA A 878 14.29 12.30 33.40
N ALA A 879 15.15 13.12 32.84
CA ALA A 879 15.09 14.57 32.98
C ALA A 879 13.79 15.19 32.46
N ASN A 880 13.26 14.67 31.35
CA ASN A 880 12.14 15.21 30.62
C ASN A 880 11.33 14.10 29.92
N LEU A 881 10.24 14.46 29.24
CA LEU A 881 9.36 13.51 28.55
C LEU A 881 10.09 12.64 27.51
N PRO A 882 10.94 13.17 26.62
CA PRO A 882 11.73 12.33 25.71
C PRO A 882 12.63 11.33 26.44
N ALA A 883 13.29 11.74 27.52
CA ALA A 883 14.19 10.89 28.29
C ALA A 883 13.51 9.71 28.99
N ILE A 884 12.18 9.74 29.15
CA ILE A 884 11.40 8.62 29.71
C ILE A 884 11.55 7.38 28.83
N LEU A 885 11.39 7.50 27.52
CA LEU A 885 11.45 6.37 26.59
C LEU A 885 12.89 5.84 26.45
N ASP A 886 13.89 6.73 26.36
CA ASP A 886 15.29 6.34 26.23
C ASP A 886 15.77 5.58 27.46
N SER A 887 15.47 6.09 28.65
CA SER A 887 15.82 5.42 29.91
C SER A 887 15.08 4.10 30.11
N LEU A 888 13.84 3.97 29.63
CA LEU A 888 13.10 2.71 29.66
C LEU A 888 13.75 1.65 28.77
N ARG A 889 14.19 2.03 27.56
CA ARG A 889 14.93 1.13 26.65
C ARG A 889 16.23 0.66 27.29
N ASP A 890 16.99 1.57 27.91
CA ASP A 890 18.21 1.26 28.61
C ASP A 890 17.97 0.28 29.79
N ILE A 891 16.87 0.46 30.55
CA ILE A 891 16.50 -0.47 31.62
C ILE A 891 16.17 -1.85 31.05
N GLY A 892 15.45 -1.91 29.94
CA GLY A 892 15.08 -3.16 29.29
C GLY A 892 16.28 -3.94 28.72
N SER A 893 17.30 -3.24 28.22
CA SER A 893 18.49 -3.87 27.63
C SER A 893 19.46 -4.47 28.68
N ARG A 894 19.46 -3.97 29.91
CA ARG A 894 20.36 -4.43 30.95
C ARG A 894 20.10 -5.88 31.36
N GLY A 895 21.16 -6.70 31.41
CA GLY A 895 21.08 -8.11 31.71
C GLY A 895 20.64 -9.00 30.55
N LEU A 896 20.60 -8.47 29.33
CA LEU A 896 20.34 -9.21 28.11
C LEU A 896 21.57 -9.26 27.20
N ASP A 897 21.80 -10.43 26.62
CA ASP A 897 22.71 -10.61 25.48
C ASP A 897 21.87 -10.57 24.19
N VAL A 898 22.23 -9.66 23.27
CA VAL A 898 21.53 -9.44 22.00
C VAL A 898 22.39 -9.97 20.87
N LYS A 899 22.07 -11.18 20.41
CA LYS A 899 22.73 -11.77 19.24
C LYS A 899 22.04 -11.31 17.94
N ARG A 900 22.80 -10.76 16.98
CA ARG A 900 22.31 -10.46 15.63
C ARG A 900 22.68 -11.60 14.68
N PHE A 901 21.71 -12.09 13.89
CA PHE A 901 21.93 -13.04 12.81
C PHE A 901 22.18 -12.29 11.49
N LYS A 902 23.22 -12.67 10.74
CA LYS A 902 23.52 -12.12 9.42
C LYS A 902 22.92 -12.95 8.28
N GLY A 903 22.87 -14.29 8.44
CA GLY A 903 22.35 -15.20 7.44
C GLY A 903 21.70 -16.45 8.02
N LEU A 904 20.91 -17.13 7.18
CA LEU A 904 20.21 -18.39 7.51
C LEU A 904 21.17 -19.55 7.86
N GLY A 905 22.39 -19.50 7.31
CA GLY A 905 23.44 -20.48 7.58
C GLY A 905 23.99 -20.43 9.01
N GLU A 906 23.71 -19.35 9.78
CA GLU A 906 24.06 -19.22 11.20
C GLU A 906 23.03 -19.86 12.13
N MET A 907 21.87 -20.27 11.58
CA MET A 907 20.80 -20.93 12.31
C MET A 907 20.92 -22.46 12.16
N ASP A 908 20.78 -23.16 13.27
CA ASP A 908 20.60 -24.61 13.22
C ASP A 908 19.17 -25.00 12.76
N ALA A 909 18.96 -26.29 12.51
CA ALA A 909 17.70 -26.78 11.96
C ALA A 909 16.49 -26.53 12.88
N GLU A 910 16.68 -26.60 14.22
CA GLU A 910 15.62 -26.36 15.23
C GLU A 910 15.27 -24.85 15.26
N GLN A 911 16.29 -23.99 15.25
CA GLN A 911 16.10 -22.54 15.22
C GLN A 911 15.37 -22.09 13.95
N LEU A 912 15.76 -22.63 12.79
CA LEU A 912 15.14 -22.31 11.52
C LEU A 912 13.70 -22.80 11.45
N TRP A 913 13.39 -23.96 12.01
CA TRP A 913 12.03 -24.45 12.16
C TRP A 913 11.20 -23.53 13.04
N ASP A 914 11.63 -23.30 14.27
CA ASP A 914 10.89 -22.53 15.29
C ASP A 914 10.60 -21.08 14.88
N THR A 915 11.42 -20.48 14.01
CA THR A 915 11.34 -19.06 13.68
C THR A 915 10.79 -18.79 12.28
N THR A 916 11.09 -19.66 11.30
CA THR A 916 10.91 -19.32 9.88
C THR A 916 10.06 -20.36 9.12
N MET A 917 10.04 -21.61 9.57
CA MET A 917 9.39 -22.70 8.82
C MET A 917 8.11 -23.20 9.46
N ASP A 918 7.96 -23.14 10.79
CA ASP A 918 6.76 -23.57 11.52
C ASP A 918 5.55 -22.71 11.09
N PRO A 919 4.50 -23.29 10.46
CA PRO A 919 3.33 -22.56 10.03
C PRO A 919 2.60 -21.79 11.13
N THR A 920 2.78 -22.19 12.40
CA THR A 920 2.10 -21.60 13.57
C THR A 920 2.81 -20.38 14.15
N ARG A 921 4.11 -20.20 13.84
CA ARG A 921 4.98 -19.18 14.47
C ARG A 921 5.61 -18.23 13.46
N ARG A 922 5.87 -18.71 12.25
CA ARG A 922 6.59 -17.96 11.22
C ARG A 922 5.82 -16.73 10.74
N THR A 923 6.57 -15.73 10.30
CA THR A 923 6.03 -14.58 9.59
C THR A 923 6.41 -14.68 8.12
N LEU A 924 5.41 -14.60 7.24
CA LEU A 924 5.59 -14.58 5.79
C LEU A 924 5.04 -13.26 5.24
N LEU A 925 5.84 -12.59 4.43
CA LEU A 925 5.39 -11.46 3.62
C LEU A 925 4.76 -12.00 2.33
N LYS A 926 3.46 -11.81 2.14
CA LYS A 926 2.79 -12.13 0.88
C LYS A 926 3.16 -11.06 -0.15
N VAL A 927 3.65 -11.51 -1.31
CA VAL A 927 3.95 -10.62 -2.41
C VAL A 927 2.67 -10.33 -3.17
N THR A 928 2.26 -9.07 -3.20
CA THR A 928 1.09 -8.57 -3.95
C THR A 928 1.54 -7.72 -5.13
N LEU A 929 0.75 -7.68 -6.17
CA LEU A 929 0.96 -6.85 -7.34
C LEU A 929 -0.15 -5.80 -7.39
N GLU A 930 0.09 -4.64 -6.81
CA GLU A 930 -0.89 -3.55 -6.75
C GLU A 930 -0.93 -2.77 -8.07
N SER A 931 0.24 -2.37 -8.56
CA SER A 931 0.40 -1.72 -9.86
C SER A 931 1.40 -2.50 -10.73
N ALA A 932 0.90 -3.11 -11.79
CA ALA A 932 1.75 -3.79 -12.77
C ALA A 932 2.65 -2.82 -13.54
N ILE A 933 2.20 -1.57 -13.68
CA ILE A 933 2.89 -0.50 -14.40
C ILE A 933 4.11 -0.06 -13.61
N GLU A 934 3.91 0.28 -12.34
CA GLU A 934 5.01 0.70 -11.46
C GLU A 934 6.02 -0.43 -11.24
N ALA A 935 5.54 -1.68 -11.11
CA ALA A 935 6.40 -2.84 -11.03
C ALA A 935 7.24 -3.02 -12.32
N ASP A 936 6.62 -2.89 -13.50
CA ASP A 936 7.34 -2.96 -14.78
C ASP A 936 8.41 -1.87 -14.88
N HIS A 937 8.05 -0.64 -14.51
CA HIS A 937 8.96 0.50 -14.54
C HIS A 937 10.14 0.30 -13.58
N LEU A 938 9.87 -0.21 -12.38
CA LEU A 938 10.89 -0.49 -11.38
C LEU A 938 11.83 -1.62 -11.83
N PHE A 939 11.29 -2.73 -12.37
CA PHE A 939 12.11 -3.81 -12.91
C PHE A 939 12.92 -3.36 -14.12
N ALA A 940 12.35 -2.58 -15.03
CA ALA A 940 13.09 -2.02 -16.17
C ALA A 940 14.24 -1.10 -15.72
N LYS A 941 14.00 -0.24 -14.70
CA LYS A 941 15.04 0.62 -14.12
C LYS A 941 16.15 -0.17 -13.43
N LEU A 942 15.76 -1.05 -12.49
CA LEU A 942 16.72 -1.73 -11.61
C LEU A 942 17.43 -2.90 -12.31
N MET A 943 16.72 -3.64 -13.16
CA MET A 943 17.20 -4.89 -13.77
C MET A 943 17.47 -4.76 -15.27
N GLY A 944 17.07 -3.66 -15.91
CA GLY A 944 17.23 -3.37 -17.33
C GLY A 944 18.67 -3.16 -17.77
N GLU A 945 18.90 -2.99 -19.09
CA GLU A 945 20.25 -2.84 -19.67
C GLU A 945 20.88 -1.48 -19.38
N GLU A 946 20.07 -0.41 -19.39
CA GLU A 946 20.53 0.95 -19.18
C GLU A 946 21.01 1.18 -17.74
N VAL A 947 22.20 1.78 -17.60
CA VAL A 947 22.85 2.01 -16.31
C VAL A 947 22.39 3.34 -15.70
N GLU A 948 22.21 4.37 -16.54
CA GLU A 948 21.95 5.74 -16.07
C GLU A 948 20.64 5.88 -15.28
N PRO A 949 19.49 5.33 -15.72
CA PRO A 949 18.25 5.38 -14.91
C PRO A 949 18.38 4.69 -13.56
N ARG A 950 19.18 3.61 -13.48
CA ARG A 950 19.48 2.91 -12.23
C ARG A 950 20.33 3.74 -11.29
N ARG A 951 21.38 4.39 -11.83
CA ARG A 951 22.25 5.27 -11.06
C ARG A 951 21.47 6.42 -10.46
N GLN A 952 20.65 7.09 -11.28
CA GLN A 952 19.79 8.20 -10.81
C GLN A 952 18.80 7.75 -9.74
N TYR A 953 18.21 6.57 -9.88
CA TYR A 953 17.32 6.01 -8.87
C TYR A 953 18.04 5.77 -7.54
N ILE A 954 19.25 5.19 -7.57
CA ILE A 954 20.07 4.96 -6.38
C ILE A 954 20.45 6.29 -5.72
N GLU A 955 20.86 7.30 -6.49
CA GLU A 955 21.20 8.62 -5.98
C GLU A 955 19.99 9.33 -5.33
N GLN A 956 18.82 9.23 -5.94
CA GLN A 956 17.59 9.81 -5.41
C GLN A 956 17.15 9.19 -4.08
N HIS A 957 17.35 7.88 -3.93
CA HIS A 957 16.93 7.10 -2.76
C HIS A 957 18.07 6.77 -1.79
N ALA A 958 19.25 7.36 -1.96
CA ALA A 958 20.42 7.05 -1.14
C ALA A 958 20.21 7.28 0.37
N LEU A 959 19.41 8.29 0.72
CA LEU A 959 19.08 8.61 2.12
C LEU A 959 18.01 7.70 2.74
N GLU A 960 17.32 6.90 1.91
CA GLU A 960 16.29 5.95 2.37
C GLU A 960 16.90 4.60 2.78
N VAL A 961 18.17 4.36 2.46
CA VAL A 961 18.84 3.09 2.75
C VAL A 961 19.07 2.96 4.25
N LYS A 962 18.40 1.95 4.86
CA LYS A 962 18.46 1.72 6.32
C LYS A 962 19.46 0.65 6.77
N ASN A 963 19.91 -0.22 5.85
CA ASN A 963 20.75 -1.37 6.17
C ASN A 963 21.92 -1.42 5.17
N LEU A 964 22.84 -0.47 5.28
CA LEU A 964 24.13 -0.60 4.61
C LEU A 964 24.96 -1.61 5.41
N ASP A 965 25.38 -2.68 4.76
CA ASP A 965 26.38 -3.60 5.30
C ASP A 965 27.76 -2.97 5.00
N VAL A 966 28.20 -2.09 5.90
CA VAL A 966 29.50 -1.38 5.83
C VAL A 966 30.47 -2.04 6.79
#